data_79af27a8b559fa47308ab30c57bba38b
#
_entry.id   79af27a8b559fa47308ab30c57bba38b
#
_cell.length_a   1.000
_cell.length_b   1.000
_cell.length_c   1.000
_cell.angle_alpha   90.00
_cell.angle_beta   90.00
_cell.angle_gamma   90.00
#
_symmetry.space_group_name_H-M   'P 1'
#
loop_
_entity.id
_entity.type
_entity.pdbx_description
1 polymer ?
#
loop_
_entity_poly.entity_id
_entity_poly.type
_entity_poly.pdbx_seq_one_letter_code
_entity_poly.pdbx_strand_id
1 'polypeptide(L)'
;MREYPRNEERTGVQESGDFEPVFDVQSDFVMVYGFHDLKKRVQKWKRAGYVIHLMTGVSWGGYQDYLFGRFDGINHRDEGQRNRDGSERAHGPDVPYMVPSNSFAHYLAEGLKEAVDCGVEAIHLEEPEFWVETGYSEAFKREWKIYYKEDWIDPQSSCDAQYRASKLKQYLYTRTLDRLCSELKEYAMVKYGRLLRFYVPTHSLINYSQWKIVSPESALIDLPTVDGYIAQIWTGTSREPNYFRGVRKERTFETAFLEYGVMQELVRGTGRRMWYLADPIEDNPRHTWEDYRANYYRTVVASLFHPEIADYEVSPWPRRVMKGRHQPTEEAMKAARAEFRAFIDKGGRREDFRPQNDTATIIPPAYKTNLLAVMHALRDMKDQTDIRWEGDNTEVAVAIADSAMFQRIYPGEENYKSIDSGSANGALEFSPFYGLTLPLVKAGIAARPIQLDNIRRFPAYLDPYKTLVLSYEYMKPASPDIHEGLAGWVKNGGTLVYIGDGRDPFHKVREWWNSGENHYETPTEHLMQSLGLGKKPAAGTYEVGDGRVILRCESPARLAENAEASDAYRDAMLALLGKTASSSLILHRGAYAVTARMDEGDETPDVLRGTYIDLFDDALAVVEDPELTPDSVGLWYDTAMIDKSEEAFLIALSGRAEKIAVSQRSLKFVSRSPSEMTVAARIWTKRPPKSVKVTTGGEVRDLPFEYEPDSETSYFTYPSDGTPVKVNVAF
;
A
#
# COMPACT_ATOMS: atom_id res chain seq x y z
N MET A 1 -14.98 22.34 5.73
CA MET A 1 -14.96 20.90 6.07
C MET A 1 -16.32 20.45 6.56
N ARG A 2 -16.69 19.20 6.22
CA ARG A 2 -17.96 18.58 6.64
C ARG A 2 -17.72 17.72 7.88
N GLU A 3 -18.82 17.43 8.62
CA GLU A 3 -18.79 16.42 9.68
C GLU A 3 -19.01 15.04 9.07
N TYR A 4 -18.20 14.05 9.48
CA TYR A 4 -18.32 12.68 8.99
C TYR A 4 -18.61 11.73 10.14
N PRO A 5 -19.67 10.90 10.04
CA PRO A 5 -19.98 9.89 11.06
C PRO A 5 -18.86 8.85 11.14
N ARG A 6 -18.51 8.41 12.35
CA ARG A 6 -17.47 7.38 12.52
C ARG A 6 -17.84 6.04 11.88
N ASN A 7 -19.11 5.72 11.71
CA ASN A 7 -19.57 4.50 11.04
C ASN A 7 -19.31 4.46 9.54
N GLU A 8 -18.86 5.54 8.93
CA GLU A 8 -18.37 5.53 7.55
C GLU A 8 -16.97 4.91 7.43
N GLU A 9 -16.21 4.85 8.53
CA GLU A 9 -14.91 4.22 8.63
C GLU A 9 -13.92 4.71 7.54
N ARG A 10 -13.89 6.02 7.29
CA ARG A 10 -13.01 6.63 6.28
C ARG A 10 -11.55 6.56 6.67
N THR A 11 -11.27 6.71 7.96
CA THR A 11 -9.92 6.71 8.50
C THR A 11 -9.80 5.74 9.67
N GLY A 12 -8.69 5.00 9.70
CA GLY A 12 -8.38 4.04 10.75
C GLY A 12 -6.94 4.14 11.25
N VAL A 13 -6.69 3.52 12.38
CA VAL A 13 -5.35 3.32 12.94
C VAL A 13 -5.25 1.92 13.52
N GLN A 14 -4.05 1.37 13.61
CA GLN A 14 -3.80 0.17 14.41
C GLN A 14 -3.06 0.50 15.69
N GLU A 15 -3.40 -0.17 16.81
CA GLU A 15 -2.79 0.09 18.10
C GLU A 15 -2.84 -1.14 19.02
N SER A 16 -1.68 -1.51 19.61
CA SER A 16 -1.59 -2.65 20.52
C SER A 16 -1.84 -2.28 21.99
N GLY A 17 -1.82 -0.99 22.34
CA GLY A 17 -2.01 -0.51 23.71
C GLY A 17 -3.43 -0.11 24.06
N ASP A 18 -3.59 0.27 25.34
CA ASP A 18 -4.79 0.95 25.82
C ASP A 18 -4.94 2.32 25.16
N PHE A 19 -6.16 2.81 25.03
CA PHE A 19 -6.41 4.21 24.64
C PHE A 19 -5.74 5.18 25.60
N GLU A 20 -5.03 6.16 25.03
CA GLU A 20 -4.47 7.32 25.75
C GLU A 20 -4.75 8.60 24.94
N PRO A 21 -5.12 9.72 25.60
CA PRO A 21 -5.45 10.97 24.88
C PRO A 21 -4.31 11.55 24.04
N VAL A 22 -3.04 11.22 24.36
CA VAL A 22 -1.85 11.74 23.66
C VAL A 22 -1.74 11.25 22.22
N PHE A 23 -2.30 10.08 21.89
CA PHE A 23 -2.33 9.57 20.53
C PHE A 23 -3.75 9.35 19.95
N ASP A 24 -4.71 10.08 20.50
CA ASP A 24 -6.08 10.13 19.98
C ASP A 24 -6.17 10.98 18.70
N VAL A 25 -5.72 10.43 17.57
CA VAL A 25 -5.70 11.11 16.27
C VAL A 25 -7.09 11.31 15.63
N GLN A 26 -8.15 11.00 16.36
CA GLN A 26 -9.55 11.21 15.96
C GLN A 26 -9.94 10.46 14.66
N SER A 27 -9.33 9.31 14.38
CA SER A 27 -9.78 8.42 13.30
C SER A 27 -11.16 7.82 13.60
N ASP A 28 -11.79 7.23 12.61
CA ASP A 28 -13.14 6.67 12.73
C ASP A 28 -13.12 5.32 13.45
N PHE A 29 -12.13 4.48 13.15
CA PHE A 29 -11.97 3.16 13.76
C PHE A 29 -10.54 2.92 14.25
N VAL A 30 -10.41 1.94 15.12
CA VAL A 30 -9.13 1.41 15.58
C VAL A 30 -9.10 -0.10 15.37
N MET A 31 -8.04 -0.60 14.77
CA MET A 31 -7.68 -2.01 14.76
C MET A 31 -6.88 -2.30 16.03
N VAL A 32 -7.53 -2.90 17.02
CA VAL A 32 -6.87 -3.37 18.24
C VAL A 32 -5.99 -4.54 17.87
N TYR A 33 -4.66 -4.39 17.99
CA TYR A 33 -3.72 -5.38 17.49
C TYR A 33 -3.43 -6.48 18.52
N GLY A 34 -3.60 -7.74 18.13
CA GLY A 34 -3.31 -8.92 18.96
C GLY A 34 -4.26 -9.11 20.14
N PHE A 35 -4.05 -10.17 20.91
CA PHE A 35 -5.00 -10.69 21.91
C PHE A 35 -4.71 -10.29 23.36
N HIS A 36 -3.55 -9.71 23.67
CA HIS A 36 -3.19 -9.31 25.03
C HIS A 36 -4.26 -8.36 25.63
N ASP A 37 -4.85 -8.73 26.76
CA ASP A 37 -5.90 -7.96 27.44
C ASP A 37 -7.01 -7.43 26.50
N LEU A 38 -7.37 -8.19 25.45
CA LEU A 38 -8.22 -7.76 24.34
C LEU A 38 -9.52 -7.10 24.81
N LYS A 39 -10.27 -7.76 25.69
CA LYS A 39 -11.56 -7.26 26.20
C LYS A 39 -11.44 -5.87 26.86
N LYS A 40 -10.38 -5.65 27.65
CA LYS A 40 -10.12 -4.39 28.33
C LYS A 40 -9.79 -3.29 27.33
N ARG A 41 -8.91 -3.56 26.35
CA ARG A 41 -8.52 -2.61 25.31
C ARG A 41 -9.71 -2.23 24.44
N VAL A 42 -10.47 -3.20 23.96
CA VAL A 42 -11.72 -2.98 23.21
C VAL A 42 -12.66 -2.04 23.96
N GLN A 43 -12.88 -2.28 25.27
CA GLN A 43 -13.76 -1.43 26.06
C GLN A 43 -13.25 0.01 26.21
N LYS A 44 -11.92 0.20 26.37
CA LYS A 44 -11.33 1.55 26.50
C LYS A 44 -11.47 2.34 25.20
N TRP A 45 -11.11 1.75 24.07
CA TRP A 45 -11.25 2.37 22.76
C TRP A 45 -12.71 2.65 22.39
N LYS A 46 -13.63 1.75 22.72
CA LYS A 46 -15.07 1.95 22.50
C LYS A 46 -15.62 3.13 23.33
N ARG A 47 -15.18 3.28 24.57
CA ARG A 47 -15.56 4.45 25.42
C ARG A 47 -15.02 5.77 24.87
N ALA A 48 -13.89 5.75 24.16
CA ALA A 48 -13.35 6.90 23.44
C ALA A 48 -14.11 7.24 22.14
N GLY A 49 -15.10 6.41 21.76
CA GLY A 49 -15.99 6.67 20.62
C GLY A 49 -15.52 6.06 19.29
N TYR A 50 -14.54 5.17 19.31
CA TYR A 50 -14.06 4.49 18.10
C TYR A 50 -14.96 3.32 17.72
N VAL A 51 -15.09 3.06 16.41
CA VAL A 51 -15.49 1.78 15.86
C VAL A 51 -14.35 0.79 16.08
N ILE A 52 -14.63 -0.42 16.52
CA ILE A 52 -13.59 -1.36 16.94
C ILE A 52 -13.44 -2.48 15.95
N HIS A 53 -12.25 -2.60 15.38
CA HIS A 53 -11.79 -3.76 14.63
C HIS A 53 -10.71 -4.52 15.41
N LEU A 54 -10.42 -5.75 15.03
CA LEU A 54 -9.23 -6.48 15.45
C LEU A 54 -8.26 -6.58 14.28
N MET A 55 -6.95 -6.57 14.55
CA MET A 55 -5.91 -6.94 13.59
C MET A 55 -4.99 -7.99 14.19
N THR A 56 -4.62 -9.00 13.41
CA THR A 56 -3.68 -10.04 13.81
C THR A 56 -3.03 -10.70 12.61
N GLY A 57 -1.76 -11.04 12.72
CA GLY A 57 -1.06 -11.86 11.74
C GLY A 57 -1.67 -13.25 11.58
N VAL A 58 -1.59 -13.81 10.39
CA VAL A 58 -2.06 -15.18 10.10
C VAL A 58 -0.96 -16.13 9.63
N SER A 59 0.22 -15.61 9.33
CA SER A 59 1.37 -16.42 8.94
C SER A 59 2.38 -16.59 10.06
N TRP A 60 2.43 -15.68 11.01
CA TRP A 60 3.31 -15.73 12.19
C TRP A 60 2.62 -15.05 13.38
N GLY A 61 3.02 -15.44 14.60
CA GLY A 61 2.40 -14.90 15.82
C GLY A 61 2.71 -15.68 17.07
N GLY A 62 2.00 -15.38 18.16
CA GLY A 62 2.12 -16.07 19.46
C GLY A 62 1.48 -17.44 19.50
N TYR A 63 1.89 -18.36 18.64
CA TYR A 63 1.27 -19.67 18.43
C TYR A 63 1.92 -20.80 19.27
N GLN A 64 2.65 -20.47 20.34
CA GLN A 64 3.40 -21.44 21.16
C GLN A 64 2.49 -22.51 21.77
N ASP A 65 1.23 -22.20 22.07
CA ASP A 65 0.28 -23.19 22.59
C ASP A 65 -0.06 -24.26 21.56
N TYR A 66 -0.21 -23.87 20.31
CA TYR A 66 -0.38 -24.77 19.19
C TYR A 66 0.90 -25.57 18.89
N LEU A 67 2.01 -24.85 18.72
CA LEU A 67 3.30 -25.43 18.34
C LEU A 67 3.76 -26.52 19.31
N PHE A 68 3.54 -26.30 20.62
CA PHE A 68 4.01 -27.22 21.66
C PHE A 68 2.93 -28.18 22.23
N GLY A 69 1.79 -28.29 21.55
CA GLY A 69 0.75 -29.27 21.84
C GLY A 69 -0.12 -28.95 23.05
N ARG A 70 -0.18 -27.71 23.50
CA ARG A 70 -1.08 -27.32 24.61
C ARG A 70 -2.53 -27.10 24.14
N PHE A 71 -2.74 -26.93 22.85
CA PHE A 71 -4.07 -26.71 22.28
C PHE A 71 -4.85 -28.03 22.15
N ASP A 72 -4.27 -29.05 21.54
CA ASP A 72 -4.94 -30.33 21.21
C ASP A 72 -4.17 -31.60 21.59
N GLY A 73 -3.05 -31.46 22.28
CA GLY A 73 -2.18 -32.56 22.69
C GLY A 73 -1.18 -33.00 21.61
N ILE A 74 -1.14 -32.37 20.45
CA ILE A 74 -0.27 -32.71 19.33
C ILE A 74 0.78 -31.63 19.13
N ASN A 75 2.06 -32.00 18.96
CA ASN A 75 3.12 -31.07 18.63
C ASN A 75 3.07 -30.75 17.14
N HIS A 76 2.89 -29.47 16.81
CA HIS A 76 2.74 -28.95 15.44
C HIS A 76 3.99 -28.22 14.93
N ARG A 77 5.15 -28.41 15.53
CA ARG A 77 6.40 -27.75 15.12
C ARG A 77 6.80 -28.08 13.67
N ASP A 78 6.35 -29.20 13.13
CA ASP A 78 6.54 -29.58 11.73
C ASP A 78 5.71 -28.75 10.74
N GLU A 79 4.77 -27.95 11.22
CA GLU A 79 3.99 -27.01 10.41
C GLU A 79 4.67 -25.65 10.23
N GLY A 80 5.82 -25.38 10.86
CA GLY A 80 6.66 -24.24 10.56
C GLY A 80 7.25 -24.33 9.14
N GLN A 81 7.33 -23.19 8.44
CA GLN A 81 7.99 -23.12 7.14
C GLN A 81 9.48 -23.42 7.28
N ARG A 82 10.03 -24.29 6.42
CA ARG A 82 11.43 -24.70 6.46
C ARG A 82 12.12 -24.47 5.12
N ASN A 83 13.37 -24.00 5.22
CA ASN A 83 14.30 -23.89 4.12
C ASN A 83 14.86 -25.26 3.70
N ARG A 84 15.59 -25.29 2.58
CA ARG A 84 16.20 -26.50 2.02
C ARG A 84 17.20 -27.19 2.98
N ASP A 85 17.93 -26.41 3.76
CA ASP A 85 18.88 -26.89 4.78
C ASP A 85 18.20 -27.39 6.08
N GLY A 86 16.87 -27.35 6.13
CA GLY A 86 16.07 -27.72 7.30
C GLY A 86 15.91 -26.62 8.34
N SER A 87 16.56 -25.46 8.17
CA SER A 87 16.37 -24.31 9.06
C SER A 87 14.94 -23.79 8.99
N GLU A 88 14.44 -23.26 10.12
CA GLU A 88 13.11 -22.72 10.23
C GLU A 88 13.09 -21.25 9.74
N ARG A 89 12.14 -20.87 8.89
CA ARG A 89 11.87 -19.48 8.59
C ARG A 89 11.03 -18.89 9.72
N ALA A 90 11.59 -17.96 10.49
CA ALA A 90 10.95 -17.44 11.70
C ALA A 90 11.06 -15.91 11.76
N HIS A 91 10.03 -15.27 12.32
CA HIS A 91 10.01 -13.85 12.65
C HIS A 91 10.80 -13.55 13.94
N GLY A 92 10.93 -14.54 14.83
CA GLY A 92 11.68 -14.49 16.07
C GLY A 92 11.81 -15.87 16.73
N PRO A 93 12.42 -15.95 17.90
CA PRO A 93 12.51 -17.21 18.64
C PRO A 93 11.13 -17.81 18.91
N ASP A 94 10.92 -19.07 18.51
CA ASP A 94 9.64 -19.78 18.63
C ASP A 94 8.43 -19.06 17.96
N VAL A 95 8.70 -18.26 16.93
CA VAL A 95 7.69 -17.58 16.11
C VAL A 95 7.94 -17.93 14.64
N PRO A 96 7.74 -19.19 14.22
CA PRO A 96 7.89 -19.57 12.82
C PRO A 96 6.80 -18.96 11.94
N TYR A 97 7.12 -18.76 10.67
CA TYR A 97 6.09 -18.63 9.64
C TYR A 97 5.44 -20.00 9.45
N MET A 98 4.11 -20.04 9.40
CA MET A 98 3.35 -21.29 9.41
C MET A 98 3.01 -21.78 8.01
N VAL A 99 2.99 -23.09 7.82
CA VAL A 99 2.28 -23.73 6.72
C VAL A 99 0.79 -23.74 7.07
N PRO A 100 -0.09 -23.11 6.29
CA PRO A 100 -1.50 -23.00 6.64
C PRO A 100 -2.24 -24.34 6.39
N SER A 101 -2.05 -25.28 7.30
CA SER A 101 -2.72 -26.56 7.35
C SER A 101 -4.18 -26.41 7.84
N ASN A 102 -4.97 -27.45 7.68
CA ASN A 102 -6.34 -27.48 8.22
C ASN A 102 -6.40 -27.40 9.75
N SER A 103 -5.42 -28.02 10.45
CA SER A 103 -5.30 -27.95 11.91
C SER A 103 -4.95 -26.54 12.36
N PHE A 104 -4.01 -25.89 11.68
CA PHE A 104 -3.66 -24.51 11.98
C PHE A 104 -4.82 -23.54 11.72
N ALA A 105 -5.57 -23.73 10.62
CA ALA A 105 -6.77 -22.93 10.35
C ALA A 105 -7.83 -23.10 11.47
N HIS A 106 -8.00 -24.30 11.99
CA HIS A 106 -8.90 -24.54 13.13
C HIS A 106 -8.43 -23.84 14.40
N TYR A 107 -7.12 -23.93 14.72
CA TYR A 107 -6.54 -23.21 15.85
C TYR A 107 -6.78 -21.70 15.78
N LEU A 108 -6.54 -21.10 14.61
CA LEU A 108 -6.78 -19.67 14.40
C LEU A 108 -8.27 -19.33 14.57
N ALA A 109 -9.18 -20.14 14.02
CA ALA A 109 -10.61 -19.91 14.13
C ALA A 109 -11.07 -19.92 15.59
N GLU A 110 -10.62 -20.90 16.39
CA GLU A 110 -10.96 -20.98 17.83
C GLU A 110 -10.45 -19.74 18.59
N GLY A 111 -9.20 -19.31 18.34
CA GLY A 111 -8.63 -18.12 18.98
C GLY A 111 -9.37 -16.83 18.63
N LEU A 112 -9.79 -16.69 17.37
CA LEU A 112 -10.48 -15.49 16.88
C LEU A 112 -11.93 -15.34 17.41
N LYS A 113 -12.55 -16.39 17.94
CA LYS A 113 -13.86 -16.31 18.60
C LYS A 113 -13.85 -15.32 19.77
N GLU A 114 -12.73 -15.18 20.48
CA GLU A 114 -12.59 -14.19 21.55
C GLU A 114 -12.85 -12.77 21.06
N ALA A 115 -12.30 -12.41 19.88
CA ALA A 115 -12.53 -11.10 19.27
C ALA A 115 -14.02 -10.87 18.92
N VAL A 116 -14.67 -11.90 18.36
CA VAL A 116 -16.10 -11.86 18.07
C VAL A 116 -16.88 -11.65 19.36
N ASP A 117 -16.53 -12.34 20.44
CA ASP A 117 -17.17 -12.25 21.75
C ASP A 117 -16.95 -10.88 22.41
N CYS A 118 -15.82 -10.21 22.14
CA CYS A 118 -15.56 -8.83 22.57
C CYS A 118 -16.37 -7.78 21.79
N GLY A 119 -17.04 -8.17 20.70
CA GLY A 119 -17.91 -7.30 19.92
C GLY A 119 -17.17 -6.40 18.94
N VAL A 120 -16.08 -6.89 18.30
CA VAL A 120 -15.43 -6.18 17.18
C VAL A 120 -16.32 -6.21 15.94
N GLU A 121 -16.31 -5.13 15.16
CA GLU A 121 -17.13 -4.99 13.94
C GLU A 121 -16.49 -5.66 12.71
N ALA A 122 -15.16 -5.79 12.72
CA ALA A 122 -14.39 -6.42 11.66
C ALA A 122 -13.11 -7.06 12.20
N ILE A 123 -12.56 -8.01 11.44
CA ILE A 123 -11.26 -8.63 11.70
C ILE A 123 -10.38 -8.46 10.48
N HIS A 124 -9.15 -7.99 10.69
CA HIS A 124 -8.11 -7.87 9.69
C HIS A 124 -7.13 -9.03 9.88
N LEU A 125 -7.04 -9.88 8.85
CA LEU A 125 -6.20 -11.07 8.80
C LEU A 125 -4.93 -10.71 8.02
N GLU A 126 -3.90 -10.28 8.77
CA GLU A 126 -2.71 -9.62 8.25
C GLU A 126 -1.70 -10.62 7.71
N GLU A 127 -1.06 -10.26 6.59
CA GLU A 127 0.14 -10.88 6.04
C GLU A 127 0.04 -12.41 5.85
N PRO A 128 -0.82 -12.91 4.94
CA PRO A 128 -0.86 -14.32 4.59
C PRO A 128 0.36 -14.70 3.74
N GLU A 129 1.54 -14.82 4.36
CA GLU A 129 2.86 -14.87 3.74
C GLU A 129 3.46 -16.26 3.71
N PHE A 130 3.85 -16.71 2.52
CA PHE A 130 4.62 -17.95 2.37
C PHE A 130 5.92 -17.65 1.60
N TRP A 131 7.06 -17.86 2.22
CA TRP A 131 8.37 -17.58 1.64
C TRP A 131 8.68 -18.50 0.45
N VAL A 132 9.15 -17.94 -0.65
CA VAL A 132 9.43 -18.65 -1.90
C VAL A 132 10.51 -19.74 -1.71
N GLU A 133 11.53 -19.48 -0.87
CA GLU A 133 12.65 -20.38 -0.61
C GLU A 133 12.27 -21.61 0.22
N THR A 134 11.15 -21.55 0.93
CA THR A 134 10.68 -22.63 1.81
C THR A 134 9.86 -23.69 1.06
N GLY A 135 9.32 -24.67 1.79
CA GLY A 135 8.53 -25.77 1.22
C GLY A 135 9.11 -27.15 1.53
N TYR A 136 9.97 -27.22 2.55
CA TYR A 136 10.68 -28.46 2.94
C TYR A 136 10.17 -29.09 4.23
N SER A 137 9.19 -28.49 4.93
CA SER A 137 8.58 -29.06 6.11
C SER A 137 7.70 -30.27 5.77
N GLU A 138 7.55 -31.20 6.72
CA GLU A 138 6.72 -32.39 6.51
C GLU A 138 5.24 -32.02 6.27
N ALA A 139 4.76 -30.95 6.91
CA ALA A 139 3.41 -30.44 6.65
C ALA A 139 3.24 -30.00 5.19
N PHE A 140 4.18 -29.26 4.62
CA PHE A 140 4.11 -28.85 3.21
C PHE A 140 4.18 -30.06 2.27
N LYS A 141 5.00 -31.06 2.56
CA LYS A 141 5.08 -32.29 1.75
C LYS A 141 3.75 -33.07 1.76
N ARG A 142 3.06 -33.12 2.92
CA ARG A 142 1.72 -33.71 3.03
C ARG A 142 0.71 -32.94 2.17
N GLU A 143 0.70 -31.60 2.25
CA GLU A 143 -0.19 -30.75 1.47
C GLU A 143 0.09 -30.87 -0.04
N TRP A 144 1.34 -30.98 -0.45
CA TRP A 144 1.71 -31.25 -1.85
C TRP A 144 1.08 -32.53 -2.36
N LYS A 145 1.21 -33.64 -1.58
CA LYS A 145 0.64 -34.94 -1.95
C LYS A 145 -0.89 -34.90 -2.02
N ILE A 146 -1.53 -34.15 -1.15
CA ILE A 146 -2.99 -33.96 -1.15
C ILE A 146 -3.42 -33.19 -2.40
N TYR A 147 -2.74 -32.12 -2.74
CA TYR A 147 -3.12 -31.20 -3.82
C TYR A 147 -2.83 -31.80 -5.20
N TYR A 148 -1.59 -32.22 -5.43
CA TYR A 148 -1.13 -32.72 -6.74
C TYR A 148 -1.41 -34.22 -6.97
N LYS A 149 -1.73 -34.98 -5.92
CA LYS A 149 -1.85 -36.45 -5.98
C LYS A 149 -0.56 -37.15 -6.44
N GLU A 150 0.59 -36.51 -6.21
CA GLU A 150 1.93 -36.94 -6.57
C GLU A 150 2.84 -36.88 -5.34
N ASP A 151 3.94 -37.62 -5.34
CA ASP A 151 4.97 -37.49 -4.31
C ASP A 151 5.63 -36.12 -4.40
N TRP A 152 6.05 -35.59 -3.26
CA TRP A 152 6.68 -34.29 -3.17
C TRP A 152 7.96 -34.23 -4.01
N ILE A 153 8.14 -33.12 -4.71
CA ILE A 153 9.32 -32.81 -5.51
C ILE A 153 10.04 -31.62 -4.87
N ASP A 154 11.38 -31.68 -4.76
CA ASP A 154 12.18 -30.57 -4.28
C ASP A 154 11.88 -29.29 -5.09
N PRO A 155 11.34 -28.23 -4.49
CA PRO A 155 11.01 -26.98 -5.21
C PRO A 155 12.19 -26.36 -5.97
N GLN A 156 13.43 -26.59 -5.47
CA GLN A 156 14.63 -26.07 -6.13
C GLN A 156 15.27 -27.06 -7.11
N SER A 157 14.58 -28.12 -7.50
CA SER A 157 15.08 -29.07 -8.52
C SER A 157 14.84 -28.61 -9.96
N SER A 158 13.84 -27.76 -10.20
CA SER A 158 13.52 -27.23 -11.53
C SER A 158 12.59 -26.03 -11.44
N CYS A 159 12.50 -25.21 -12.51
CA CYS A 159 11.53 -24.12 -12.60
C CYS A 159 10.08 -24.62 -12.50
N ASP A 160 9.76 -25.81 -13.05
CA ASP A 160 8.44 -26.44 -12.90
C ASP A 160 8.10 -26.73 -11.45
N ALA A 161 9.03 -27.36 -10.70
CA ALA A 161 8.83 -27.69 -9.30
C ALA A 161 8.69 -26.42 -8.45
N GLN A 162 9.48 -25.39 -8.72
CA GLN A 162 9.41 -24.10 -8.04
C GLN A 162 8.08 -23.39 -8.27
N TYR A 163 7.62 -23.31 -9.50
CA TYR A 163 6.34 -22.69 -9.86
C TYR A 163 5.16 -23.40 -9.20
N ARG A 164 5.14 -24.73 -9.27
CA ARG A 164 4.11 -25.57 -8.63
C ARG A 164 4.12 -25.42 -7.11
N ALA A 165 5.31 -25.35 -6.49
CA ALA A 165 5.41 -25.10 -5.04
C ALA A 165 4.80 -23.75 -4.67
N SER A 166 5.08 -22.69 -5.41
CA SER A 166 4.55 -21.36 -5.16
C SER A 166 3.03 -21.29 -5.41
N LYS A 167 2.53 -21.94 -6.45
CA LYS A 167 1.09 -22.06 -6.71
C LYS A 167 0.35 -22.77 -5.57
N LEU A 168 0.95 -23.84 -5.01
CA LEU A 168 0.42 -24.51 -3.81
C LEU A 168 0.41 -23.60 -2.59
N LYS A 169 1.48 -22.81 -2.36
CA LYS A 169 1.57 -21.86 -1.25
C LYS A 169 0.44 -20.84 -1.26
N GLN A 170 0.16 -20.26 -2.44
CA GLN A 170 -0.98 -19.36 -2.63
C GLN A 170 -2.32 -20.06 -2.31
N TYR A 171 -2.53 -21.26 -2.86
CA TYR A 171 -3.76 -22.04 -2.61
C TYR A 171 -3.97 -22.32 -1.14
N LEU A 172 -2.92 -22.66 -0.38
CA LEU A 172 -3.03 -23.00 1.04
C LEU A 172 -3.54 -21.81 1.87
N TYR A 173 -3.02 -20.59 1.65
CA TYR A 173 -3.53 -19.40 2.32
C TYR A 173 -4.92 -19.01 1.84
N THR A 174 -5.22 -19.12 0.53
CA THR A 174 -6.56 -18.88 0.00
C THR A 174 -7.59 -19.76 0.71
N ARG A 175 -7.31 -21.08 0.79
CA ARG A 175 -8.17 -22.05 1.49
C ARG A 175 -8.33 -21.72 2.98
N THR A 176 -7.25 -21.37 3.64
CA THR A 176 -7.29 -21.07 5.08
C THR A 176 -8.07 -19.82 5.38
N LEU A 177 -7.88 -18.75 4.61
CA LEU A 177 -8.64 -17.50 4.78
C LEU A 177 -10.13 -17.69 4.51
N ASP A 178 -10.49 -18.42 3.46
CA ASP A 178 -11.91 -18.75 3.18
C ASP A 178 -12.57 -19.49 4.35
N ARG A 179 -11.88 -20.48 4.89
CA ARG A 179 -12.35 -21.24 6.05
C ARG A 179 -12.52 -20.35 7.29
N LEU A 180 -11.49 -19.55 7.65
CA LEU A 180 -11.54 -18.64 8.79
C LEU A 180 -12.71 -17.66 8.68
N CYS A 181 -12.83 -17.00 7.54
CA CYS A 181 -13.88 -16.01 7.32
C CYS A 181 -15.28 -16.66 7.38
N SER A 182 -15.46 -17.85 6.77
CA SER A 182 -16.73 -18.56 6.77
C SER A 182 -17.15 -18.99 8.18
N GLU A 183 -16.26 -19.68 8.91
CA GLU A 183 -16.56 -20.20 10.25
C GLU A 183 -16.88 -19.06 11.25
N LEU A 184 -16.15 -17.94 11.17
CA LEU A 184 -16.33 -16.82 12.10
C LEU A 184 -17.53 -15.94 11.73
N LYS A 185 -17.87 -15.78 10.45
CA LYS A 185 -19.11 -15.14 10.01
C LYS A 185 -20.32 -15.93 10.50
N GLU A 186 -20.28 -17.27 10.36
CA GLU A 186 -21.33 -18.15 10.88
C GLU A 186 -21.43 -18.07 12.41
N TYR A 187 -20.30 -18.13 13.13
CA TYR A 187 -20.27 -18.00 14.59
C TYR A 187 -20.88 -16.67 15.07
N ALA A 188 -20.51 -15.55 14.45
CA ALA A 188 -21.04 -14.24 14.79
C ALA A 188 -22.56 -14.15 14.54
N MET A 189 -23.03 -14.72 13.42
CA MET A 189 -24.44 -14.74 13.07
C MET A 189 -25.25 -15.62 14.01
N VAL A 190 -24.80 -16.85 14.28
CA VAL A 190 -25.53 -17.81 15.12
C VAL A 190 -25.59 -17.33 16.57
N LYS A 191 -24.45 -16.84 17.12
CA LYS A 191 -24.36 -16.47 18.54
C LYS A 191 -24.91 -15.09 18.84
N TYR A 192 -24.78 -14.13 17.93
CA TYR A 192 -25.04 -12.71 18.18
C TYR A 192 -26.02 -12.06 17.21
N GLY A 193 -26.42 -12.76 16.12
CA GLY A 193 -27.31 -12.22 15.09
C GLY A 193 -26.71 -11.03 14.33
N ARG A 194 -25.37 -10.95 14.22
CA ARG A 194 -24.70 -9.82 13.58
C ARG A 194 -23.78 -10.25 12.44
N LEU A 195 -23.62 -9.36 11.48
CA LEU A 195 -22.61 -9.50 10.42
C LEU A 195 -21.22 -9.18 10.96
N LEU A 196 -20.23 -9.96 10.52
CA LEU A 196 -18.83 -9.73 10.78
C LEU A 196 -18.11 -9.55 9.44
N ARG A 197 -17.24 -8.55 9.34
CA ARG A 197 -16.48 -8.24 8.12
C ARG A 197 -15.04 -8.71 8.25
N PHE A 198 -14.47 -9.14 7.12
CA PHE A 198 -13.07 -9.59 7.05
C PHE A 198 -12.29 -8.84 5.99
N TYR A 199 -11.13 -8.36 6.37
CA TYR A 199 -10.20 -7.65 5.50
C TYR A 199 -8.82 -8.30 5.57
N VAL A 200 -8.06 -8.21 4.48
CA VAL A 200 -6.71 -8.76 4.39
C VAL A 200 -5.73 -7.61 4.15
N PRO A 201 -4.99 -7.19 5.19
CA PRO A 201 -3.84 -6.30 5.02
C PRO A 201 -2.70 -7.02 4.28
N THR A 202 -2.16 -6.38 3.24
CA THR A 202 -1.16 -6.95 2.33
C THR A 202 -0.24 -5.90 1.73
N HIS A 203 1.03 -6.27 1.45
CA HIS A 203 2.08 -5.35 1.00
C HIS A 203 2.10 -5.07 -0.50
N SER A 204 1.16 -5.53 -1.27
CA SER A 204 1.10 -5.52 -2.72
C SER A 204 1.88 -6.65 -3.40
N LEU A 205 1.36 -7.03 -4.55
CA LEU A 205 1.98 -8.00 -5.45
C LEU A 205 3.39 -7.60 -5.91
N ILE A 206 3.66 -6.30 -6.09
CA ILE A 206 4.96 -5.78 -6.52
C ILE A 206 5.99 -6.01 -5.42
N ASN A 207 5.66 -5.58 -4.20
CA ASN A 207 6.55 -5.70 -3.05
C ASN A 207 6.83 -7.17 -2.70
N TYR A 208 5.80 -8.01 -2.63
CA TYR A 208 5.95 -9.44 -2.39
C TYR A 208 6.80 -10.15 -3.45
N SER A 209 6.70 -9.71 -4.71
CA SER A 209 7.58 -10.24 -5.76
C SER A 209 9.05 -9.91 -5.48
N GLN A 210 9.37 -8.71 -4.99
CA GLN A 210 10.74 -8.33 -4.64
C GLN A 210 11.24 -9.06 -3.38
N TRP A 211 10.38 -9.23 -2.38
CA TRP A 211 10.72 -9.92 -1.14
C TRP A 211 10.73 -11.45 -1.24
N LYS A 212 10.33 -12.01 -2.38
CA LYS A 212 10.19 -13.45 -2.60
C LYS A 212 9.20 -14.09 -1.62
N ILE A 213 8.04 -13.47 -1.51
CA ILE A 213 6.90 -13.96 -0.74
C ILE A 213 5.77 -14.30 -1.71
N VAL A 214 5.03 -15.35 -1.41
CA VAL A 214 3.79 -15.72 -2.07
C VAL A 214 2.62 -15.41 -1.15
N SER A 215 1.69 -14.61 -1.63
CA SER A 215 0.46 -14.22 -0.95
C SER A 215 -0.74 -14.42 -1.89
N PRO A 216 -1.96 -14.67 -1.39
CA PRO A 216 -3.14 -14.84 -2.24
C PRO A 216 -3.78 -13.50 -2.61
N GLU A 217 -3.11 -12.68 -3.40
CA GLU A 217 -3.60 -11.33 -3.74
C GLU A 217 -4.92 -11.37 -4.54
N SER A 218 -4.86 -11.65 -5.83
CA SER A 218 -6.07 -11.69 -6.68
C SER A 218 -6.95 -12.91 -6.43
N ALA A 219 -6.38 -13.99 -5.90
CA ALA A 219 -7.13 -15.21 -5.58
C ALA A 219 -8.24 -14.96 -4.54
N LEU A 220 -8.09 -13.96 -3.66
CA LEU A 220 -9.10 -13.60 -2.66
C LEU A 220 -10.32 -12.91 -3.26
N ILE A 221 -10.24 -12.37 -4.48
CA ILE A 221 -11.39 -11.78 -5.18
C ILE A 221 -12.45 -12.84 -5.48
N ASP A 222 -12.05 -14.09 -5.66
CA ASP A 222 -12.97 -15.19 -5.92
C ASP A 222 -13.68 -15.67 -4.62
N LEU A 223 -13.31 -15.17 -3.43
CA LEU A 223 -13.88 -15.54 -2.14
C LEU A 223 -14.96 -14.56 -1.67
N PRO A 224 -16.26 -14.94 -1.63
CA PRO A 224 -17.30 -14.05 -1.14
C PRO A 224 -17.20 -13.77 0.38
N THR A 225 -16.36 -14.50 1.08
CA THR A 225 -16.15 -14.40 2.52
C THR A 225 -15.21 -13.28 2.93
N VAL A 226 -14.34 -12.79 2.01
CA VAL A 226 -13.42 -11.68 2.20
C VAL A 226 -14.09 -10.39 1.74
N ASP A 227 -14.17 -9.38 2.60
CA ASP A 227 -14.90 -8.13 2.32
C ASP A 227 -14.00 -7.04 1.71
N GLY A 228 -12.68 -7.19 1.77
CA GLY A 228 -11.73 -6.24 1.17
C GLY A 228 -10.32 -6.35 1.72
N TYR A 229 -9.56 -5.24 1.60
CA TYR A 229 -8.12 -5.22 1.87
C TYR A 229 -7.67 -3.94 2.59
N ILE A 230 -6.46 -3.99 3.16
CA ILE A 230 -5.63 -2.81 3.41
C ILE A 230 -4.38 -2.95 2.55
N ALA A 231 -4.09 -1.95 1.74
CA ALA A 231 -2.83 -1.84 1.03
C ALA A 231 -1.75 -1.33 2.00
N GLN A 232 -0.98 -2.25 2.58
CA GLN A 232 0.09 -1.95 3.54
C GLN A 232 1.34 -1.44 2.82
N ILE A 233 1.21 -0.31 2.12
CA ILE A 233 2.30 0.34 1.41
C ILE A 233 2.86 1.42 2.33
N TRP A 234 3.75 1.03 3.21
CA TRP A 234 4.44 1.95 4.10
C TRP A 234 5.76 2.43 3.49
N THR A 235 6.36 3.47 4.05
CA THR A 235 7.58 4.07 3.50
C THR A 235 8.68 3.05 3.23
N GLY A 236 8.88 2.07 4.12
CA GLY A 236 9.92 1.06 3.97
C GLY A 236 9.72 0.13 2.77
N THR A 237 8.47 -0.28 2.42
CA THR A 237 8.21 -1.14 1.26
C THR A 237 8.53 -0.43 -0.05
N SER A 238 8.15 0.85 -0.15
CA SER A 238 8.36 1.66 -1.35
C SER A 238 9.81 2.11 -1.55
N ARG A 239 10.69 1.82 -0.59
CA ARG A 239 12.14 2.13 -0.66
C ARG A 239 12.99 0.99 -1.20
N GLU A 240 12.39 -0.14 -1.59
CA GLU A 240 13.15 -1.20 -2.25
C GLU A 240 13.81 -0.67 -3.53
N PRO A 241 15.16 -0.74 -3.62
CA PRO A 241 15.86 -0.23 -4.78
C PRO A 241 15.48 -0.96 -6.06
N ASN A 242 15.34 -0.23 -7.15
CA ASN A 242 15.06 -0.74 -8.48
C ASN A 242 15.96 -0.11 -9.54
N TYR A 243 15.97 -0.69 -10.74
CA TYR A 243 16.75 -0.20 -11.87
C TYR A 243 15.91 0.71 -12.77
N PHE A 244 16.49 1.83 -13.15
CA PHE A 244 16.06 2.68 -14.26
C PHE A 244 17.27 3.23 -15.00
N ARG A 245 17.32 3.07 -16.33
CA ARG A 245 18.44 3.48 -17.18
C ARG A 245 19.81 2.96 -16.69
N GLY A 246 19.82 1.74 -16.13
CA GLY A 246 21.01 1.10 -15.58
C GLY A 246 21.44 1.58 -14.19
N VAL A 247 20.75 2.54 -13.61
CA VAL A 247 21.04 3.05 -12.27
C VAL A 247 20.12 2.39 -11.24
N ARG A 248 20.70 1.73 -10.24
CA ARG A 248 20.00 1.14 -9.11
C ARG A 248 19.92 2.13 -7.96
N LYS A 249 18.72 2.52 -7.57
CA LYS A 249 18.50 3.37 -6.38
C LYS A 249 17.07 3.21 -5.83
N GLU A 250 16.82 3.78 -4.65
CA GLU A 250 15.48 3.99 -4.11
C GLU A 250 14.73 5.02 -4.96
N ARG A 251 13.48 4.73 -5.33
CA ARG A 251 12.55 5.62 -6.03
C ARG A 251 11.20 5.55 -5.33
N THR A 252 11.15 6.15 -4.14
CA THR A 252 10.01 5.99 -3.20
C THR A 252 8.68 6.40 -3.83
N PHE A 253 8.63 7.55 -4.51
CA PHE A 253 7.38 8.02 -5.13
C PHE A 253 6.92 7.07 -6.22
N GLU A 254 7.79 6.72 -7.18
CA GLU A 254 7.42 5.90 -8.34
C GLU A 254 7.07 4.47 -7.91
N THR A 255 7.81 3.91 -6.97
CA THR A 255 7.50 2.57 -6.43
C THR A 255 6.14 2.58 -5.72
N ALA A 256 5.89 3.53 -4.83
CA ALA A 256 4.60 3.68 -4.16
C ALA A 256 3.45 3.92 -5.16
N PHE A 257 3.67 4.75 -6.18
CA PHE A 257 2.68 4.99 -7.24
C PHE A 257 2.28 3.68 -7.93
N LEU A 258 3.25 2.83 -8.26
CA LEU A 258 2.96 1.53 -8.88
C LEU A 258 2.29 0.56 -7.89
N GLU A 259 2.72 0.54 -6.64
CA GLU A 259 2.14 -0.31 -5.60
C GLU A 259 0.69 0.06 -5.27
N TYR A 260 0.37 1.35 -5.05
CA TYR A 260 -1.01 1.79 -4.86
C TYR A 260 -1.86 1.57 -6.11
N GLY A 261 -1.27 1.73 -7.29
CA GLY A 261 -1.93 1.48 -8.56
C GLY A 261 -2.41 0.05 -8.70
N VAL A 262 -1.57 -0.94 -8.43
CA VAL A 262 -1.98 -2.35 -8.51
C VAL A 262 -3.07 -2.69 -7.48
N MET A 263 -3.05 -2.05 -6.30
CA MET A 263 -4.06 -2.27 -5.26
C MET A 263 -5.42 -1.65 -5.63
N GLN A 264 -5.44 -0.45 -6.23
CA GLN A 264 -6.68 0.09 -6.79
C GLN A 264 -7.25 -0.84 -7.87
N GLU A 265 -6.41 -1.27 -8.80
CA GLU A 265 -6.82 -2.13 -9.91
C GLU A 265 -7.20 -3.55 -9.45
N LEU A 266 -6.67 -4.03 -8.33
CA LEU A 266 -7.07 -5.29 -7.72
C LEU A 266 -8.56 -5.29 -7.38
N VAL A 267 -9.07 -4.22 -6.77
CA VAL A 267 -10.47 -4.15 -6.29
C VAL A 267 -11.43 -3.47 -7.26
N ARG A 268 -10.93 -2.87 -8.34
CA ARG A 268 -11.77 -2.17 -9.31
C ARG A 268 -12.82 -3.10 -9.93
N GLY A 269 -14.08 -2.70 -9.84
CA GLY A 269 -15.22 -3.48 -10.33
C GLY A 269 -15.72 -4.58 -9.38
N THR A 270 -15.08 -4.78 -8.21
CA THR A 270 -15.41 -5.89 -7.30
C THR A 270 -16.41 -5.53 -6.20
N GLY A 271 -16.58 -4.25 -5.87
CA GLY A 271 -17.28 -3.80 -4.67
C GLY A 271 -16.55 -4.10 -3.34
N ARG A 272 -15.31 -4.62 -3.38
CA ARG A 272 -14.47 -4.84 -2.21
C ARG A 272 -13.98 -3.51 -1.65
N ARG A 273 -13.98 -3.39 -0.32
CA ARG A 273 -13.44 -2.21 0.34
C ARG A 273 -11.92 -2.25 0.35
N MET A 274 -11.30 -1.10 0.20
CA MET A 274 -9.85 -0.91 0.29
C MET A 274 -9.56 0.31 1.14
N TRP A 275 -8.60 0.18 2.08
CA TRP A 275 -7.92 1.31 2.70
C TRP A 275 -6.47 1.35 2.20
N TYR A 276 -5.96 2.55 1.98
CA TYR A 276 -4.53 2.76 1.79
C TYR A 276 -3.87 3.03 3.13
N LEU A 277 -2.77 2.36 3.42
CA LEU A 277 -1.92 2.70 4.55
C LEU A 277 -1.11 3.95 4.22
N ALA A 278 -1.07 4.91 5.14
CA ALA A 278 -0.20 6.07 5.10
C ALA A 278 0.64 6.11 6.38
N ASP A 279 1.84 5.53 6.35
CA ASP A 279 2.71 5.42 7.53
C ASP A 279 3.65 6.63 7.64
N PRO A 280 3.51 7.49 8.66
CA PRO A 280 4.34 8.67 8.83
C PRO A 280 5.74 8.37 9.40
N ILE A 281 6.03 7.12 9.73
CA ILE A 281 7.29 6.73 10.35
C ILE A 281 7.58 5.25 10.08
N GLU A 282 8.84 4.91 9.84
CA GLU A 282 9.27 3.54 9.60
C GLU A 282 10.17 2.98 10.72
N ASP A 283 10.41 1.68 10.70
CA ASP A 283 11.16 0.98 11.75
C ASP A 283 12.66 0.89 11.49
N ASN A 284 13.19 1.60 10.50
CA ASN A 284 14.61 1.60 10.19
C ASN A 284 15.36 2.66 11.02
N PRO A 285 16.21 2.27 11.98
CA PRO A 285 16.93 3.21 12.86
C PRO A 285 18.05 3.99 12.17
N ARG A 286 18.30 3.75 10.87
CA ARG A 286 19.29 4.50 10.07
C ARG A 286 18.74 5.80 9.54
N HIS A 287 17.41 5.98 9.56
CA HIS A 287 16.75 7.16 9.04
C HIS A 287 16.41 8.15 10.15
N THR A 288 16.39 9.44 9.78
CA THR A 288 16.01 10.53 10.69
C THR A 288 14.52 10.85 10.54
N TRP A 289 13.96 11.68 11.42
CA TRP A 289 12.56 12.10 11.30
C TRP A 289 12.31 12.94 10.04
N GLU A 290 13.31 13.70 9.57
CA GLU A 290 13.23 14.45 8.31
C GLU A 290 13.12 13.50 7.12
N ASP A 291 13.89 12.42 7.13
CA ASP A 291 13.81 11.37 6.12
C ASP A 291 12.44 10.68 6.14
N TYR A 292 11.92 10.31 7.33
CA TYR A 292 10.57 9.76 7.48
C TYR A 292 9.52 10.70 6.89
N ARG A 293 9.58 12.00 7.22
CA ARG A 293 8.65 13.01 6.71
C ARG A 293 8.70 13.12 5.19
N ALA A 294 9.88 13.21 4.62
CA ALA A 294 10.06 13.32 3.17
C ALA A 294 9.49 12.11 2.43
N ASN A 295 9.74 10.90 2.94
CA ASN A 295 9.22 9.68 2.30
C ASN A 295 7.73 9.46 2.58
N TYR A 296 7.20 9.86 3.75
CA TYR A 296 5.77 9.89 4.02
C TYR A 296 5.03 10.79 3.00
N TYR A 297 5.54 11.98 2.71
CA TYR A 297 4.91 12.85 1.72
C TYR A 297 4.92 12.23 0.33
N ARG A 298 6.02 11.55 -0.08
CA ARG A 298 6.09 10.83 -1.35
C ARG A 298 5.06 9.71 -1.43
N THR A 299 4.92 8.90 -0.38
CA THR A 299 3.95 7.79 -0.37
C THR A 299 2.51 8.27 -0.32
N VAL A 300 2.18 9.30 0.47
CA VAL A 300 0.84 9.89 0.51
C VAL A 300 0.47 10.46 -0.85
N VAL A 301 1.34 11.26 -1.45
CA VAL A 301 1.08 11.84 -2.78
C VAL A 301 0.91 10.74 -3.83
N ALA A 302 1.74 9.70 -3.80
CA ALA A 302 1.61 8.55 -4.69
C ALA A 302 0.23 7.89 -4.59
N SER A 303 -0.29 7.71 -3.36
CA SER A 303 -1.62 7.13 -3.13
C SER A 303 -2.74 8.00 -3.69
N LEU A 304 -2.61 9.32 -3.60
CA LEU A 304 -3.62 10.28 -4.07
C LEU A 304 -3.78 10.33 -5.60
N PHE A 305 -2.78 9.86 -6.34
CA PHE A 305 -2.88 9.66 -7.79
C PHE A 305 -3.74 8.45 -8.18
N HIS A 306 -4.24 7.69 -7.20
CA HIS A 306 -5.18 6.58 -7.38
C HIS A 306 -6.51 6.89 -6.68
N PRO A 307 -7.27 7.86 -7.19
CA PRO A 307 -8.36 8.54 -6.48
C PRO A 307 -9.64 7.70 -6.33
N GLU A 308 -9.75 6.54 -6.96
CA GLU A 308 -10.89 5.64 -6.79
C GLU A 308 -10.94 5.04 -5.37
N ILE A 309 -9.78 4.97 -4.69
CA ILE A 309 -9.68 4.64 -3.29
C ILE A 309 -9.47 5.94 -2.49
N ALA A 310 -10.26 6.11 -1.43
CA ALA A 310 -10.27 7.33 -0.62
C ALA A 310 -10.43 7.05 0.88
N ASP A 311 -10.33 5.80 1.28
CA ASP A 311 -10.30 5.37 2.67
C ASP A 311 -8.85 5.11 3.08
N TYR A 312 -8.46 5.48 4.32
CA TYR A 312 -7.07 5.43 4.75
C TYR A 312 -6.91 4.80 6.14
N GLU A 313 -5.94 3.92 6.28
CA GLU A 313 -5.25 3.72 7.55
C GLU A 313 -4.22 4.84 7.68
N VAL A 314 -4.52 5.86 8.48
CA VAL A 314 -3.76 7.12 8.50
C VAL A 314 -2.50 7.07 9.36
N SER A 315 -2.35 6.06 10.20
CA SER A 315 -1.12 5.81 10.95
C SER A 315 -1.18 4.42 11.59
N PRO A 316 -0.31 3.51 11.25
CA PRO A 316 -0.04 2.36 12.10
C PRO A 316 0.73 2.86 13.33
N TRP A 317 0.29 2.43 14.51
CA TRP A 317 0.95 2.75 15.79
C TRP A 317 1.12 4.26 16.04
N PRO A 318 0.03 5.07 16.16
CA PRO A 318 0.12 6.52 16.33
C PRO A 318 0.98 6.94 17.53
N ARG A 319 1.14 6.09 18.55
CA ARG A 319 2.05 6.34 19.68
C ARG A 319 3.50 6.61 19.26
N ARG A 320 3.97 5.99 18.16
CA ARG A 320 5.35 6.15 17.66
C ARG A 320 5.65 7.61 17.31
N VAL A 321 4.68 8.34 16.82
CA VAL A 321 4.79 9.75 16.47
C VAL A 321 4.28 10.64 17.58
N MET A 322 3.07 10.41 18.08
CA MET A 322 2.36 11.33 18.98
C MET A 322 3.02 11.46 20.35
N LYS A 323 3.70 10.44 20.85
CA LYS A 323 4.53 10.57 22.09
C LYS A 323 5.83 11.36 21.86
N GLY A 324 6.13 11.80 20.63
CA GLY A 324 7.29 12.61 20.30
C GLY A 324 8.62 11.86 20.35
N ARG A 325 8.60 10.53 20.41
CA ARG A 325 9.79 9.70 20.59
C ARG A 325 9.60 8.39 19.87
N HIS A 326 10.58 8.01 19.05
CA HIS A 326 10.63 6.77 18.30
C HIS A 326 11.90 6.00 18.66
N GLN A 327 12.14 4.88 17.98
CA GLN A 327 13.30 4.03 18.22
C GLN A 327 14.64 4.79 18.07
N PRO A 328 15.70 4.29 18.72
CA PRO A 328 17.01 4.97 18.70
C PRO A 328 17.65 4.94 17.31
N THR A 329 18.45 5.98 16.99
CA THR A 329 19.31 6.00 15.82
C THR A 329 20.37 4.89 15.86
N GLU A 330 20.97 4.55 14.72
CA GLU A 330 22.01 3.52 14.63
C GLU A 330 23.23 3.87 15.50
N GLU A 331 23.64 5.14 15.52
CA GLU A 331 24.73 5.63 16.35
C GLU A 331 24.41 5.47 17.85
N ALA A 332 23.20 5.84 18.24
CA ALA A 332 22.74 5.67 19.62
C ALA A 332 22.68 4.20 20.03
N MET A 333 22.22 3.31 19.13
CA MET A 333 22.25 1.87 19.36
C MET A 333 23.66 1.31 19.48
N LYS A 334 24.61 1.78 18.65
CA LYS A 334 26.02 1.41 18.77
C LYS A 334 26.61 1.83 20.12
N ALA A 335 26.34 3.06 20.55
CA ALA A 335 26.78 3.57 21.85
C ALA A 335 26.19 2.74 22.99
N ALA A 336 24.87 2.48 22.98
CA ALA A 336 24.22 1.66 24.00
C ALA A 336 24.74 0.21 24.05
N ARG A 337 25.07 -0.38 22.89
CA ARG A 337 25.71 -1.72 22.84
C ARG A 337 27.12 -1.69 23.43
N ALA A 338 27.90 -0.64 23.21
CA ALA A 338 29.23 -0.47 23.81
C ALA A 338 29.14 -0.31 25.34
N GLU A 339 28.21 0.54 25.82
CA GLU A 339 27.91 0.71 27.25
C GLU A 339 27.48 -0.63 27.90
N PHE A 340 26.61 -1.36 27.23
CA PHE A 340 26.15 -2.68 27.69
C PHE A 340 27.31 -3.67 27.83
N ARG A 341 28.19 -3.78 26.82
CA ARG A 341 29.38 -4.64 26.89
C ARG A 341 30.26 -4.26 28.06
N ALA A 342 30.58 -2.97 28.19
CA ALA A 342 31.40 -2.47 29.29
C ALA A 342 30.76 -2.73 30.67
N PHE A 343 29.44 -2.70 30.77
CA PHE A 343 28.70 -3.00 31.99
C PHE A 343 28.79 -4.51 32.34
N ILE A 344 28.61 -5.38 31.35
CA ILE A 344 28.75 -6.84 31.54
C ILE A 344 30.20 -7.23 31.88
N ASP A 345 31.19 -6.63 31.19
CA ASP A 345 32.63 -6.88 31.46
C ASP A 345 33.03 -6.49 32.88
N LYS A 346 32.31 -5.56 33.50
CA LYS A 346 32.46 -5.16 34.93
C LYS A 346 31.66 -6.04 35.91
N GLY A 347 31.04 -7.12 35.44
CA GLY A 347 30.27 -8.06 36.26
C GLY A 347 28.81 -7.64 36.48
N GLY A 348 28.29 -6.70 35.75
CA GLY A 348 26.88 -6.31 35.78
C GLY A 348 25.94 -7.37 35.22
N ARG A 349 24.71 -7.48 35.72
CA ARG A 349 23.71 -8.41 35.21
C ARG A 349 22.85 -7.73 34.13
N ARG A 350 22.48 -8.46 33.10
CA ARG A 350 21.70 -7.96 31.96
C ARG A 350 20.42 -7.22 32.38
N GLU A 351 19.72 -7.75 33.38
CA GLU A 351 18.48 -7.19 33.88
C GLU A 351 18.64 -5.82 34.58
N ASP A 352 19.83 -5.52 35.05
CA ASP A 352 20.16 -4.28 35.78
C ASP A 352 20.70 -3.17 34.84
N PHE A 353 20.96 -3.49 33.56
CA PHE A 353 21.47 -2.50 32.61
C PHE A 353 20.41 -1.46 32.25
N ARG A 354 20.80 -0.20 32.31
CA ARG A 354 20.04 0.93 31.78
C ARG A 354 21.02 1.83 31.03
N PRO A 355 20.73 2.17 29.73
CA PRO A 355 21.56 3.13 28.98
C PRO A 355 21.62 4.47 29.72
N GLN A 356 22.79 5.08 29.76
CA GLN A 356 22.95 6.39 30.42
C GLN A 356 22.37 7.54 29.60
N ASN A 357 22.34 7.38 28.27
CA ASN A 357 21.83 8.41 27.38
C ASN A 357 20.46 8.01 26.80
N ASP A 358 19.64 9.03 26.62
CA ASP A 358 18.40 8.88 25.86
C ASP A 358 18.74 8.66 24.38
N THR A 359 18.39 7.49 23.89
CA THR A 359 18.74 7.06 22.54
C THR A 359 17.60 7.23 21.54
N ALA A 360 16.42 7.66 21.98
CA ALA A 360 15.25 7.78 21.12
C ALA A 360 15.41 8.92 20.09
N THR A 361 14.91 8.70 18.89
CA THR A 361 14.70 9.74 17.88
C THR A 361 13.58 10.68 18.36
N ILE A 362 13.86 11.98 18.42
CA ILE A 362 12.87 12.99 18.81
C ILE A 362 12.05 13.40 17.61
N ILE A 363 10.74 13.31 17.73
CA ILE A 363 9.79 13.76 16.71
C ILE A 363 9.33 15.18 17.05
N PRO A 364 9.59 16.18 16.18
CA PRO A 364 9.21 17.56 16.43
C PRO A 364 7.69 17.75 16.61
N PRO A 365 7.26 18.66 17.51
CA PRO A 365 5.84 18.97 17.65
C PRO A 365 5.17 19.45 16.36
N ALA A 366 5.88 20.22 15.52
CA ALA A 366 5.37 20.70 14.24
C ALA A 366 4.98 19.54 13.30
N TYR A 367 5.80 18.48 13.23
CA TYR A 367 5.46 17.30 12.42
C TYR A 367 4.16 16.63 12.88
N LYS A 368 3.90 16.52 14.19
CA LYS A 368 2.63 16.00 14.69
C LYS A 368 1.44 16.85 14.25
N THR A 369 1.58 18.17 14.33
CA THR A 369 0.56 19.13 13.91
C THR A 369 0.25 18.98 12.43
N ASN A 370 1.30 18.92 11.58
CA ASN A 370 1.16 18.75 10.15
C ASN A 370 0.49 17.41 9.79
N LEU A 371 0.93 16.28 10.40
CA LEU A 371 0.31 14.97 10.15
C LEU A 371 -1.20 14.98 10.36
N LEU A 372 -1.69 15.63 11.41
CA LEU A 372 -3.13 15.72 11.68
C LEU A 372 -3.86 16.59 10.65
N ALA A 373 -3.22 17.63 10.12
CA ALA A 373 -3.78 18.41 9.02
C ALA A 373 -3.89 17.58 7.74
N VAL A 374 -2.87 16.79 7.42
CA VAL A 374 -2.90 15.84 6.29
C VAL A 374 -3.99 14.77 6.50
N MET A 375 -4.04 14.12 7.67
CA MET A 375 -5.08 13.13 7.99
C MET A 375 -6.49 13.70 7.85
N HIS A 376 -6.66 15.00 8.16
CA HIS A 376 -7.92 15.69 7.98
C HIS A 376 -8.26 15.89 6.51
N ALA A 377 -7.30 16.32 5.69
CA ALA A 377 -7.46 16.45 4.23
C ALA A 377 -7.82 15.10 3.59
N LEU A 378 -7.14 14.02 3.96
CA LEU A 378 -7.44 12.66 3.46
C LEU A 378 -8.89 12.25 3.75
N ARG A 379 -9.42 12.59 4.94
CA ARG A 379 -10.82 12.33 5.28
C ARG A 379 -11.79 13.13 4.41
N ASP A 380 -11.49 14.41 4.15
CA ASP A 380 -12.33 15.29 3.36
C ASP A 380 -12.34 14.92 1.87
N MET A 381 -11.20 14.49 1.33
CA MET A 381 -11.03 14.16 -0.09
C MET A 381 -11.95 13.02 -0.57
N LYS A 382 -12.47 12.17 0.31
CA LYS A 382 -13.41 11.11 -0.08
C LYS A 382 -14.67 11.65 -0.79
N ASP A 383 -15.16 12.82 -0.38
CA ASP A 383 -16.34 13.45 -0.97
C ASP A 383 -16.05 14.31 -2.20
N GLN A 384 -14.77 14.48 -2.53
CA GLN A 384 -14.35 15.22 -3.72
C GLN A 384 -14.36 14.29 -4.93
N THR A 385 -15.41 14.38 -5.75
CA THR A 385 -15.65 13.48 -6.90
C THR A 385 -15.25 14.08 -8.25
N ASP A 386 -15.00 15.38 -8.31
CA ASP A 386 -14.47 16.03 -9.51
C ASP A 386 -12.96 15.78 -9.61
N ILE A 387 -12.58 14.85 -10.49
CA ILE A 387 -11.20 14.41 -10.69
C ILE A 387 -10.75 14.77 -12.08
N ARG A 388 -9.69 15.55 -12.18
CA ARG A 388 -9.10 16.00 -13.44
C ARG A 388 -7.58 15.85 -13.42
N TRP A 389 -7.06 15.07 -14.37
CA TRP A 389 -5.62 14.97 -14.61
C TRP A 389 -5.16 16.06 -15.58
N GLU A 390 -3.99 16.63 -15.35
CA GLU A 390 -3.33 17.41 -16.37
C GLU A 390 -2.63 16.51 -17.38
N GLY A 391 -2.75 16.83 -18.67
CA GLY A 391 -2.07 16.12 -19.77
C GLY A 391 -2.76 14.87 -20.30
N ASP A 392 -3.96 14.44 -19.81
CA ASP A 392 -4.75 13.31 -20.34
C ASP A 392 -3.90 12.03 -20.55
N ASN A 393 -3.26 11.53 -19.49
CA ASN A 393 -2.19 10.53 -19.54
C ASN A 393 -2.52 9.21 -18.83
N THR A 394 -3.81 8.95 -18.54
CA THR A 394 -4.25 7.81 -17.72
C THR A 394 -4.69 6.56 -18.50
N GLU A 395 -4.65 6.61 -19.83
CA GLU A 395 -5.19 5.54 -20.70
C GLU A 395 -4.20 4.39 -20.98
N VAL A 396 -3.08 4.35 -20.25
CA VAL A 396 -2.04 3.32 -20.39
C VAL A 396 -2.03 2.40 -19.19
N ALA A 397 -2.11 1.11 -19.44
CA ALA A 397 -1.96 0.07 -18.43
C ALA A 397 -0.72 -0.80 -18.67
N VAL A 398 -0.16 -1.36 -17.60
CA VAL A 398 0.89 -2.39 -17.62
C VAL A 398 0.38 -3.60 -16.84
N ALA A 399 0.34 -4.77 -17.48
CA ALA A 399 -0.21 -5.97 -16.85
C ALA A 399 0.74 -6.58 -15.84
N ILE A 400 0.19 -7.02 -14.69
CA ILE A 400 0.86 -7.82 -13.68
C ILE A 400 -0.13 -8.87 -13.14
N ALA A 401 0.36 -10.02 -12.66
CA ALA A 401 -0.44 -11.12 -12.13
C ALA A 401 0.21 -11.75 -10.89
N ASP A 402 -0.58 -12.42 -10.05
CA ASP A 402 -0.11 -13.13 -8.86
C ASP A 402 1.04 -14.10 -9.17
N SER A 403 1.05 -14.68 -10.37
CA SER A 403 2.12 -15.58 -10.82
C SER A 403 3.51 -14.93 -10.91
N ALA A 404 3.61 -13.59 -10.85
CA ALA A 404 4.90 -12.91 -10.72
C ALA A 404 5.63 -13.31 -9.42
N MET A 405 4.88 -13.60 -8.34
CA MET A 405 5.43 -14.12 -7.08
C MET A 405 5.92 -15.59 -7.21
N PHE A 406 5.46 -16.34 -8.23
CA PHE A 406 5.76 -17.76 -8.35
C PHE A 406 7.13 -18.03 -8.95
N GLN A 407 7.67 -17.11 -9.73
CA GLN A 407 8.92 -17.28 -10.46
C GLN A 407 10.04 -16.35 -9.94
N ARG A 408 10.30 -16.41 -8.61
CA ARG A 408 11.30 -15.54 -7.95
C ARG A 408 12.63 -16.25 -7.63
N ILE A 409 12.74 -17.56 -7.91
CA ILE A 409 13.97 -18.36 -7.86
C ILE A 409 14.04 -19.15 -9.14
N TYR A 410 15.21 -19.25 -9.75
CA TYR A 410 15.47 -19.92 -11.03
C TYR A 410 16.35 -21.17 -10.82
N PRO A 411 15.78 -22.30 -10.39
CA PRO A 411 16.53 -23.52 -10.10
C PRO A 411 17.18 -24.10 -11.37
N GLY A 412 18.46 -24.48 -11.27
CA GLY A 412 19.21 -25.00 -12.40
C GLY A 412 19.70 -23.96 -13.42
N GLU A 413 19.25 -22.73 -13.26
CA GLU A 413 19.58 -21.58 -14.10
C GLU A 413 20.40 -20.57 -13.30
N GLU A 414 21.39 -21.01 -12.53
CA GLU A 414 22.25 -20.17 -11.67
C GLU A 414 22.95 -19.05 -12.45
N ASN A 415 23.06 -19.21 -13.77
CA ASN A 415 23.54 -18.21 -14.70
C ASN A 415 22.42 -17.53 -15.51
N TYR A 416 21.12 -17.75 -15.15
CA TYR A 416 20.05 -16.95 -15.71
C TYR A 416 20.23 -15.51 -15.21
N LYS A 417 21.18 -14.90 -15.86
CA LYS A 417 21.39 -13.48 -15.80
C LYS A 417 20.34 -12.88 -16.71
N SER A 418 19.68 -11.85 -16.28
CA SER A 418 19.16 -10.89 -17.22
C SER A 418 20.27 -10.63 -18.24
N ILE A 419 20.04 -11.02 -19.48
CA ILE A 419 21.09 -11.41 -20.43
C ILE A 419 21.98 -10.23 -20.85
N ASP A 420 21.56 -9.00 -20.52
CA ASP A 420 22.20 -7.77 -21.01
C ASP A 420 22.98 -6.96 -19.97
N SER A 421 22.76 -7.17 -18.66
CA SER A 421 23.37 -6.30 -17.63
C SER A 421 24.62 -6.86 -16.98
N GLY A 422 24.91 -8.15 -17.17
CA GLY A 422 25.96 -8.80 -16.38
C GLY A 422 25.68 -8.88 -14.87
N SER A 423 24.55 -8.31 -14.42
CA SER A 423 24.07 -8.36 -13.03
C SER A 423 23.33 -9.67 -12.80
N ALA A 424 23.81 -10.46 -11.85
CA ALA A 424 23.15 -11.68 -11.40
C ALA A 424 21.78 -11.43 -10.71
N ASN A 425 21.42 -10.17 -10.48
CA ASN A 425 20.30 -9.75 -9.62
C ASN A 425 19.12 -9.10 -10.36
N GLY A 426 19.23 -8.77 -11.66
CA GLY A 426 18.18 -8.01 -12.35
C GLY A 426 16.80 -8.67 -12.32
N ALA A 427 16.73 -9.99 -12.53
CA ALA A 427 15.49 -10.75 -12.40
C ALA A 427 14.99 -10.77 -10.94
N LEU A 428 15.89 -10.78 -9.96
CA LEU A 428 15.57 -10.80 -8.53
C LEU A 428 15.05 -9.45 -8.04
N GLU A 429 15.48 -8.34 -8.65
CA GLU A 429 15.06 -6.98 -8.30
C GLU A 429 13.85 -6.51 -9.13
N PHE A 430 13.15 -7.42 -9.77
CA PHE A 430 11.94 -7.18 -10.53
C PHE A 430 12.13 -6.23 -11.73
N SER A 431 13.34 -6.17 -12.28
CA SER A 431 13.68 -5.34 -13.44
C SER A 431 12.75 -5.51 -14.64
N PRO A 432 12.23 -6.73 -14.99
CA PRO A 432 11.28 -6.85 -16.09
C PRO A 432 10.02 -5.99 -15.92
N PHE A 433 9.48 -5.89 -14.71
CA PHE A 433 8.32 -5.05 -14.45
C PHE A 433 8.68 -3.55 -14.46
N TYR A 434 9.76 -3.18 -13.78
CA TYR A 434 10.22 -1.79 -13.74
C TYR A 434 10.67 -1.27 -15.11
N GLY A 435 11.20 -2.13 -15.97
CA GLY A 435 11.53 -1.78 -17.37
C GLY A 435 10.32 -1.42 -18.21
N LEU A 436 9.15 -2.01 -17.91
CA LEU A 436 7.92 -1.67 -18.60
C LEU A 436 7.23 -0.41 -18.04
N THR A 437 7.47 -0.08 -16.77
CA THR A 437 6.73 0.97 -16.04
C THR A 437 7.50 2.26 -15.85
N LEU A 438 8.74 2.21 -15.34
CA LEU A 438 9.49 3.42 -15.00
C LEU A 438 9.77 4.35 -16.19
N PRO A 439 10.12 3.86 -17.40
CA PRO A 439 10.30 4.76 -18.54
C PRO A 439 9.04 5.57 -18.89
N LEU A 440 7.85 5.03 -18.61
CA LEU A 440 6.57 5.69 -18.83
C LEU A 440 6.26 6.68 -17.70
N VAL A 441 6.35 6.24 -16.44
CA VAL A 441 6.08 7.09 -15.28
C VAL A 441 7.01 8.29 -15.25
N LYS A 442 8.31 8.08 -15.48
CA LYS A 442 9.33 9.15 -15.55
C LYS A 442 9.11 10.13 -16.72
N ALA A 443 8.34 9.74 -17.72
CA ALA A 443 7.94 10.61 -18.83
C ALA A 443 6.55 11.27 -18.63
N GLY A 444 6.00 11.19 -17.41
CA GLY A 444 4.71 11.80 -17.07
C GLY A 444 3.49 11.01 -17.56
N ILE A 445 3.67 9.76 -17.95
CA ILE A 445 2.55 8.87 -18.28
C ILE A 445 2.14 8.13 -17.01
N ALA A 446 0.92 8.33 -16.55
CA ALA A 446 0.37 7.65 -15.39
C ALA A 446 0.04 6.16 -15.69
N ALA A 447 1.06 5.41 -16.11
CA ALA A 447 0.94 4.00 -16.44
C ALA A 447 0.51 3.19 -15.22
N ARG A 448 -0.71 2.63 -15.25
CA ARG A 448 -1.28 1.88 -14.12
C ARG A 448 -0.98 0.39 -14.22
N PRO A 449 -0.43 -0.23 -13.17
CA PRO A 449 -0.34 -1.69 -13.10
C PRO A 449 -1.74 -2.29 -12.92
N ILE A 450 -2.21 -3.07 -13.91
CA ILE A 450 -3.49 -3.75 -13.83
C ILE A 450 -3.33 -5.21 -13.44
N GLN A 451 -4.29 -5.73 -12.67
CA GLN A 451 -4.34 -7.14 -12.32
C GLN A 451 -4.82 -7.98 -13.51
N LEU A 452 -3.90 -8.72 -14.14
CA LEU A 452 -4.18 -9.51 -15.36
C LEU A 452 -5.34 -10.51 -15.15
N ASP A 453 -5.42 -11.14 -13.97
CA ASP A 453 -6.44 -12.14 -13.67
C ASP A 453 -7.85 -11.55 -13.59
N ASN A 454 -8.01 -10.23 -13.43
CA ASN A 454 -9.31 -9.58 -13.42
C ASN A 454 -9.94 -9.48 -14.82
N ILE A 455 -9.16 -9.63 -15.89
CA ILE A 455 -9.68 -9.65 -17.27
C ILE A 455 -10.67 -10.80 -17.46
N ARG A 456 -10.43 -11.97 -16.86
CA ARG A 456 -11.36 -13.11 -16.91
C ARG A 456 -12.59 -12.94 -16.01
N ARG A 457 -12.47 -12.10 -14.96
CA ARG A 457 -13.53 -11.89 -13.96
C ARG A 457 -14.54 -10.83 -14.38
N PHE A 458 -14.04 -9.77 -15.02
CA PHE A 458 -14.82 -8.56 -15.31
C PHE A 458 -14.69 -8.18 -16.78
N PRO A 459 -15.73 -8.40 -17.62
CA PRO A 459 -15.66 -8.14 -19.07
C PRO A 459 -15.29 -6.71 -19.45
N ALA A 460 -15.68 -5.70 -18.65
CA ALA A 460 -15.37 -4.27 -18.87
C ALA A 460 -14.07 -3.81 -18.19
N TYR A 461 -13.24 -4.74 -17.71
CA TYR A 461 -12.05 -4.37 -16.92
C TYR A 461 -11.04 -3.54 -17.69
N LEU A 462 -10.91 -3.73 -18.99
CA LEU A 462 -9.99 -2.99 -19.85
C LEU A 462 -10.58 -1.73 -20.49
N ASP A 463 -11.87 -1.46 -20.33
CA ASP A 463 -12.55 -0.33 -20.99
C ASP A 463 -11.92 1.06 -20.71
N PRO A 464 -11.36 1.37 -19.51
CA PRO A 464 -10.69 2.64 -19.26
C PRO A 464 -9.39 2.84 -20.04
N TYR A 465 -8.82 1.77 -20.62
CA TYR A 465 -7.50 1.80 -21.22
C TYR A 465 -7.56 1.71 -22.75
N LYS A 466 -6.72 2.50 -23.42
CA LYS A 466 -6.51 2.43 -24.87
C LYS A 466 -5.26 1.62 -25.23
N THR A 467 -4.28 1.60 -24.31
CA THR A 467 -3.00 0.90 -24.53
C THR A 467 -2.69 0.01 -23.34
N LEU A 468 -2.39 -1.25 -23.60
CA LEU A 468 -1.95 -2.22 -22.61
C LEU A 468 -0.55 -2.72 -22.98
N VAL A 469 0.40 -2.59 -22.05
CA VAL A 469 1.72 -3.21 -22.12
C VAL A 469 1.70 -4.54 -21.39
N LEU A 470 2.15 -5.60 -22.04
CA LEU A 470 2.11 -6.97 -21.53
C LEU A 470 3.44 -7.67 -21.77
N SER A 471 3.91 -8.43 -20.79
CA SER A 471 5.02 -9.36 -20.93
C SER A 471 4.81 -10.62 -20.10
N TYR A 472 5.08 -11.78 -20.66
CA TYR A 472 5.09 -13.04 -19.92
C TYR A 472 6.49 -13.48 -19.45
N GLU A 473 7.49 -12.60 -19.52
CA GLU A 473 8.86 -12.90 -19.09
C GLU A 473 9.02 -12.89 -17.55
N TYR A 474 8.03 -12.38 -16.78
CA TYR A 474 8.10 -12.33 -15.32
C TYR A 474 6.80 -12.79 -14.61
N MET A 475 5.78 -13.14 -15.36
CA MET A 475 4.50 -13.67 -14.88
C MET A 475 3.90 -14.62 -15.90
N LYS A 476 2.83 -15.35 -15.54
CA LYS A 476 2.11 -16.23 -16.45
C LYS A 476 0.60 -16.05 -16.26
N PRO A 477 -0.20 -16.16 -17.35
CA PRO A 477 -1.65 -16.06 -17.27
C PRO A 477 -2.28 -17.29 -16.58
N ALA A 478 -3.22 -17.06 -15.68
CA ALA A 478 -3.82 -18.14 -14.89
C ALA A 478 -4.74 -19.06 -15.71
N SER A 479 -5.36 -18.56 -16.78
CA SER A 479 -6.29 -19.34 -17.63
C SER A 479 -6.32 -18.83 -19.08
N PRO A 480 -6.82 -19.64 -20.04
CA PRO A 480 -6.99 -19.22 -21.44
C PRO A 480 -8.00 -18.06 -21.60
N ASP A 481 -9.00 -17.94 -20.71
CA ASP A 481 -10.04 -16.91 -20.76
C ASP A 481 -9.46 -15.50 -20.76
N ILE A 482 -8.30 -15.31 -20.13
CA ILE A 482 -7.54 -14.05 -20.17
C ILE A 482 -7.17 -13.67 -21.60
N HIS A 483 -6.73 -14.64 -22.40
CA HIS A 483 -6.37 -14.41 -23.82
C HIS A 483 -7.60 -14.13 -24.69
N GLU A 484 -8.73 -14.74 -24.39
CA GLU A 484 -10.00 -14.44 -25.05
C GLU A 484 -10.44 -13.00 -24.75
N GLY A 485 -10.37 -12.58 -23.48
CA GLY A 485 -10.65 -11.21 -23.05
C GLY A 485 -9.73 -10.18 -23.73
N LEU A 486 -8.41 -10.44 -23.74
CA LEU A 486 -7.42 -9.61 -24.42
C LEU A 486 -7.69 -9.50 -25.92
N ALA A 487 -7.96 -10.64 -26.59
CA ALA A 487 -8.24 -10.66 -28.03
C ALA A 487 -9.54 -9.92 -28.37
N GLY A 488 -10.56 -10.04 -27.53
CA GLY A 488 -11.80 -9.27 -27.66
C GLY A 488 -11.56 -7.77 -27.54
N TRP A 489 -10.82 -7.36 -26.51
CA TRP A 489 -10.50 -5.95 -26.28
C TRP A 489 -9.68 -5.34 -27.43
N VAL A 490 -8.67 -6.06 -27.95
CA VAL A 490 -7.89 -5.59 -29.12
C VAL A 490 -8.79 -5.45 -30.34
N LYS A 491 -9.62 -6.46 -30.64
CA LYS A 491 -10.54 -6.42 -31.80
C LYS A 491 -11.51 -5.25 -31.75
N ASN A 492 -11.82 -4.74 -30.55
CA ASN A 492 -12.71 -3.60 -30.32
C ASN A 492 -11.96 -2.25 -30.24
N GLY A 493 -10.71 -2.17 -30.68
CA GLY A 493 -9.96 -0.91 -30.80
C GLY A 493 -8.79 -0.74 -29.82
N GLY A 494 -8.55 -1.68 -28.92
CA GLY A 494 -7.42 -1.65 -28.00
C GLY A 494 -6.06 -1.81 -28.68
N THR A 495 -5.03 -1.20 -28.14
CA THR A 495 -3.63 -1.35 -28.59
C THR A 495 -2.88 -2.22 -27.59
N LEU A 496 -2.48 -3.43 -27.98
CA LEU A 496 -1.63 -4.30 -27.17
C LEU A 496 -0.16 -4.14 -27.59
N VAL A 497 0.68 -3.72 -26.63
CA VAL A 497 2.14 -3.71 -26.80
C VAL A 497 2.69 -4.91 -26.04
N TYR A 498 3.07 -5.97 -26.77
CA TYR A 498 3.68 -7.15 -26.18
C TYR A 498 5.21 -7.07 -26.28
N ILE A 499 5.89 -7.23 -25.14
CA ILE A 499 7.35 -7.17 -25.04
C ILE A 499 7.85 -8.47 -24.41
N GLY A 500 8.70 -9.20 -25.14
CA GLY A 500 9.28 -10.44 -24.64
C GLY A 500 10.20 -11.09 -25.66
N ASP A 501 11.28 -11.71 -25.21
CA ASP A 501 12.25 -12.42 -26.06
C ASP A 501 12.05 -13.95 -26.01
N GLY A 502 11.10 -14.43 -25.22
CA GLY A 502 10.74 -15.85 -25.09
C GLY A 502 11.78 -16.70 -24.36
N ARG A 503 12.67 -16.08 -23.60
CA ARG A 503 13.78 -16.79 -22.95
C ARG A 503 13.51 -17.18 -21.51
N ASP A 504 12.41 -16.72 -20.89
CA ASP A 504 12.07 -17.08 -19.51
C ASP A 504 11.92 -18.61 -19.38
N PRO A 505 12.74 -19.29 -18.56
CA PRO A 505 12.66 -20.74 -18.39
C PRO A 505 11.31 -21.21 -17.83
N PHE A 506 10.55 -20.32 -17.16
CA PHE A 506 9.21 -20.61 -16.69
C PHE A 506 8.14 -20.69 -17.79
N HIS A 507 8.45 -20.38 -19.05
CA HIS A 507 7.54 -20.68 -20.16
C HIS A 507 7.26 -22.19 -20.31
N LYS A 508 8.18 -23.04 -19.86
CA LYS A 508 8.11 -24.51 -19.99
C LYS A 508 7.48 -25.21 -18.80
N VAL A 509 7.03 -24.48 -17.76
CA VAL A 509 6.35 -25.09 -16.61
C VAL A 509 5.06 -25.77 -17.04
N ARG A 510 4.68 -26.86 -16.35
CA ARG A 510 3.50 -27.66 -16.66
C ARG A 510 2.24 -26.91 -16.25
N GLU A 511 1.65 -26.22 -17.20
CA GLU A 511 0.45 -25.41 -17.01
C GLU A 511 -0.55 -25.62 -18.18
N TRP A 512 -1.68 -24.93 -18.14
CA TRP A 512 -2.80 -25.10 -19.06
C TRP A 512 -2.41 -24.93 -20.55
N TRP A 513 -1.41 -24.09 -20.88
CA TRP A 513 -1.00 -23.84 -22.28
C TRP A 513 -0.23 -24.99 -22.92
N ASN A 514 0.40 -25.87 -22.13
CA ASN A 514 1.23 -26.98 -22.63
C ASN A 514 0.79 -28.35 -22.08
N SER A 515 -0.41 -28.45 -21.49
CA SER A 515 -0.96 -29.70 -20.96
C SER A 515 -2.41 -29.93 -21.39
N GLY A 516 -2.88 -31.15 -21.22
CA GLY A 516 -4.22 -31.55 -21.68
C GLY A 516 -4.31 -31.53 -23.22
N GLU A 517 -5.28 -30.80 -23.75
CA GLU A 517 -5.48 -30.61 -25.19
C GLU A 517 -4.62 -29.51 -25.79
N ASN A 518 -3.96 -28.70 -24.95
CA ASN A 518 -3.14 -27.57 -25.36
C ASN A 518 -1.67 -28.00 -25.57
N HIS A 519 -1.08 -27.63 -26.72
CA HIS A 519 0.26 -27.97 -27.11
C HIS A 519 1.02 -26.72 -27.58
N TYR A 520 1.10 -25.70 -26.73
CA TYR A 520 1.85 -24.47 -26.95
C TYR A 520 3.18 -24.54 -26.19
N GLU A 521 4.27 -24.09 -26.77
CA GLU A 521 5.56 -24.03 -26.08
C GLU A 521 5.57 -22.91 -24.99
N THR A 522 4.84 -21.83 -25.26
CA THR A 522 4.75 -20.68 -24.37
C THR A 522 3.30 -20.16 -24.30
N PRO A 523 2.90 -19.46 -23.23
CA PRO A 523 1.60 -18.81 -23.20
C PRO A 523 1.45 -17.71 -24.27
N THR A 524 2.57 -17.11 -24.70
CA THR A 524 2.61 -16.14 -25.82
C THR A 524 2.10 -16.74 -27.12
N GLU A 525 2.47 -17.98 -27.44
CA GLU A 525 1.99 -18.66 -28.67
C GLU A 525 0.46 -18.79 -28.68
N HIS A 526 -0.15 -19.11 -27.52
CA HIS A 526 -1.60 -19.17 -27.40
C HIS A 526 -2.23 -17.78 -27.56
N LEU A 527 -1.65 -16.74 -26.93
CA LEU A 527 -2.14 -15.36 -27.07
C LEU A 527 -2.11 -14.92 -28.54
N MET A 528 -0.97 -15.12 -29.22
CA MET A 528 -0.84 -14.73 -30.65
C MET A 528 -1.82 -15.47 -31.55
N GLN A 529 -2.08 -16.73 -31.27
CA GLN A 529 -3.08 -17.49 -32.01
C GLN A 529 -4.52 -16.99 -31.73
N SER A 530 -4.86 -16.62 -30.48
CA SER A 530 -6.16 -16.03 -30.11
C SER A 530 -6.40 -14.68 -30.80
N LEU A 531 -5.33 -13.94 -31.06
CA LEU A 531 -5.34 -12.70 -31.85
C LEU A 531 -5.41 -12.92 -33.37
N GLY A 532 -5.30 -14.17 -33.85
CA GLY A 532 -5.32 -14.51 -35.27
C GLY A 532 -3.99 -14.31 -35.99
N LEU A 533 -2.89 -14.12 -35.26
CA LEU A 533 -1.55 -13.85 -35.83
C LEU A 533 -0.70 -15.10 -36.07
N GLY A 534 -1.24 -16.31 -35.76
CA GLY A 534 -0.47 -17.54 -35.71
C GLY A 534 0.38 -17.67 -34.45
N LYS A 535 1.12 -18.79 -34.28
CA LYS A 535 1.83 -19.06 -33.01
C LYS A 535 3.07 -18.19 -32.79
N LYS A 536 3.84 -17.91 -33.85
CA LYS A 536 5.14 -17.21 -33.74
C LYS A 536 5.25 -16.10 -34.81
N PRO A 537 4.45 -15.02 -34.69
CA PRO A 537 4.59 -13.87 -35.58
C PRO A 537 5.95 -13.19 -35.38
N ALA A 538 6.48 -12.54 -36.39
CA ALA A 538 7.70 -11.74 -36.28
C ALA A 538 7.45 -10.46 -35.46
N ALA A 539 8.52 -9.81 -34.98
CA ALA A 539 8.38 -8.48 -34.39
C ALA A 539 7.83 -7.49 -35.45
N GLY A 540 6.91 -6.62 -35.01
CA GLY A 540 6.25 -5.67 -35.93
C GLY A 540 4.89 -5.21 -35.39
N THR A 541 4.17 -4.48 -36.23
CA THR A 541 2.82 -3.99 -35.95
C THR A 541 1.80 -4.74 -36.81
N TYR A 542 0.70 -5.18 -36.19
CA TYR A 542 -0.36 -5.96 -36.81
C TYR A 542 -1.72 -5.31 -36.50
N GLU A 543 -2.54 -5.11 -37.51
CA GLU A 543 -3.94 -4.69 -37.32
C GLU A 543 -4.79 -5.91 -36.98
N VAL A 544 -5.60 -5.81 -35.93
CA VAL A 544 -6.45 -6.91 -35.42
C VAL A 544 -7.84 -6.36 -35.10
N GLY A 545 -8.82 -6.54 -35.99
CA GLY A 545 -10.11 -5.88 -35.89
C GLY A 545 -9.95 -4.37 -36.03
N ASP A 546 -10.52 -3.61 -35.10
CA ASP A 546 -10.41 -2.16 -35.05
C ASP A 546 -9.17 -1.69 -34.23
N GLY A 547 -8.46 -2.61 -33.58
CA GLY A 547 -7.27 -2.33 -32.81
C GLY A 547 -5.98 -2.86 -33.43
N ARG A 548 -4.92 -2.88 -32.65
CA ARG A 548 -3.60 -3.28 -33.12
C ARG A 548 -2.77 -4.03 -32.07
N VAL A 549 -1.81 -4.80 -32.54
CA VAL A 549 -0.80 -5.48 -31.71
C VAL A 549 0.59 -5.03 -32.17
N ILE A 550 1.39 -4.57 -31.24
CA ILE A 550 2.81 -4.20 -31.46
C ILE A 550 3.66 -5.23 -30.73
N LEU A 551 4.43 -6.02 -31.50
CA LEU A 551 5.32 -7.05 -30.95
C LEU A 551 6.77 -6.56 -30.96
N ARG A 552 7.39 -6.55 -29.78
CA ARG A 552 8.81 -6.24 -29.58
C ARG A 552 9.52 -7.47 -29.03
N CYS A 553 10.53 -7.94 -29.77
CA CYS A 553 11.34 -9.11 -29.38
C CYS A 553 12.57 -8.64 -28.62
N GLU A 554 12.36 -8.27 -27.33
CA GLU A 554 13.44 -7.85 -26.42
C GLU A 554 13.09 -8.21 -24.97
N SER A 555 14.13 -8.36 -24.13
CA SER A 555 13.93 -8.59 -22.71
C SER A 555 13.40 -7.31 -22.03
N PRO A 556 12.27 -7.37 -21.28
CA PRO A 556 11.78 -6.22 -20.53
C PRO A 556 12.75 -5.76 -19.43
N ALA A 557 13.59 -6.64 -18.87
CA ALA A 557 14.63 -6.26 -17.91
C ALA A 557 15.66 -5.32 -18.52
N ARG A 558 15.98 -5.48 -19.81
CA ARG A 558 16.89 -4.57 -20.51
C ARG A 558 16.40 -3.13 -20.52
N LEU A 559 15.07 -2.92 -20.56
CA LEU A 559 14.48 -1.59 -20.53
C LEU A 559 14.71 -0.86 -19.20
N ALA A 560 14.94 -1.61 -18.11
CA ALA A 560 15.33 -1.02 -16.82
C ALA A 560 16.85 -0.80 -16.73
N GLU A 561 17.63 -1.75 -17.24
CA GLU A 561 19.04 -1.89 -16.97
C GLU A 561 19.95 -1.21 -17.99
N ASN A 562 19.40 -0.80 -19.13
CA ASN A 562 20.15 -0.13 -20.22
C ASN A 562 19.48 1.19 -20.60
N ALA A 563 20.26 2.29 -20.53
CA ALA A 563 19.73 3.64 -20.76
C ALA A 563 19.21 3.83 -22.20
N GLU A 564 19.94 3.36 -23.20
CA GLU A 564 19.57 3.50 -24.62
C GLU A 564 18.26 2.72 -24.93
N ALA A 565 18.13 1.50 -24.40
CA ALA A 565 16.92 0.70 -24.56
C ALA A 565 15.73 1.32 -23.84
N SER A 566 15.93 1.85 -22.61
CA SER A 566 14.93 2.56 -21.83
C SER A 566 14.39 3.79 -22.60
N ASP A 567 15.30 4.62 -23.11
CA ASP A 567 14.95 5.84 -23.85
C ASP A 567 14.24 5.51 -25.17
N ALA A 568 14.73 4.51 -25.93
CA ALA A 568 14.09 4.07 -27.17
C ALA A 568 12.67 3.50 -26.95
N TYR A 569 12.46 2.79 -25.85
CA TYR A 569 11.12 2.32 -25.46
C TYR A 569 10.21 3.49 -25.08
N ARG A 570 10.66 4.39 -24.20
CA ARG A 570 9.95 5.62 -23.83
C ARG A 570 9.51 6.41 -25.06
N ASP A 571 10.44 6.70 -25.96
CA ASP A 571 10.19 7.53 -27.15
C ASP A 571 9.21 6.86 -28.12
N ALA A 572 9.32 5.53 -28.28
CA ALA A 572 8.35 4.77 -29.07
C ALA A 572 6.94 4.82 -28.47
N MET A 573 6.81 4.74 -27.14
CA MET A 573 5.52 4.84 -26.46
C MET A 573 4.95 6.26 -26.53
N LEU A 574 5.77 7.29 -26.34
CA LEU A 574 5.34 8.69 -26.52
C LEU A 574 4.83 8.95 -27.93
N ALA A 575 5.56 8.47 -28.96
CA ALA A 575 5.13 8.58 -30.34
C ALA A 575 3.81 7.83 -30.61
N LEU A 576 3.65 6.62 -30.06
CA LEU A 576 2.42 5.83 -30.15
C LEU A 576 1.21 6.57 -29.55
N LEU A 577 1.41 7.23 -28.41
CA LEU A 577 0.38 7.95 -27.68
C LEU A 577 0.14 9.39 -28.21
N GLY A 578 0.99 9.88 -29.11
CA GLY A 578 0.95 11.27 -29.59
C GLY A 578 1.26 12.29 -28.48
N LYS A 579 2.15 11.92 -27.53
CA LYS A 579 2.47 12.72 -26.34
C LYS A 579 3.92 13.23 -26.35
N THR A 580 4.16 14.27 -25.60
CA THR A 580 5.51 14.76 -25.27
C THR A 580 5.87 14.34 -23.85
N ALA A 581 7.15 14.10 -23.59
CA ALA A 581 7.61 13.80 -22.26
C ALA A 581 7.36 14.98 -21.30
N SER A 582 6.91 14.66 -20.10
CA SER A 582 6.85 15.56 -18.94
C SER A 582 7.40 14.81 -17.75
N SER A 583 8.14 15.46 -16.86
CA SER A 583 8.57 14.81 -15.60
C SER A 583 7.58 15.07 -14.45
N SER A 584 6.42 15.69 -14.74
CA SER A 584 5.39 16.01 -13.74
C SER A 584 4.12 15.18 -13.92
N LEU A 585 3.53 14.81 -12.80
CA LEU A 585 2.15 14.33 -12.68
C LEU A 585 1.37 15.36 -11.86
N ILE A 586 0.21 15.79 -12.35
CA ILE A 586 -0.66 16.73 -11.67
C ILE A 586 -2.11 16.22 -11.74
N LEU A 587 -2.74 16.13 -10.57
CA LEU A 587 -4.13 15.71 -10.44
C LEU A 587 -4.89 16.73 -9.58
N HIS A 588 -6.02 17.19 -10.05
CA HIS A 588 -6.97 18.01 -9.29
C HIS A 588 -8.13 17.12 -8.81
N ARG A 589 -8.46 17.22 -7.54
CA ARG A 589 -9.58 16.52 -6.92
C ARG A 589 -10.40 17.50 -6.07
N GLY A 590 -11.49 18.01 -6.65
CA GLY A 590 -12.24 19.12 -6.05
C GLY A 590 -11.33 20.31 -5.80
N ALA A 591 -11.24 20.76 -4.54
CA ALA A 591 -10.38 21.87 -4.16
C ALA A 591 -8.90 21.47 -3.92
N TYR A 592 -8.57 20.21 -4.06
CA TYR A 592 -7.19 19.73 -3.82
C TYR A 592 -6.43 19.57 -5.15
N ALA A 593 -5.17 20.01 -5.16
CA ALA A 593 -4.21 19.69 -6.20
C ALA A 593 -3.11 18.77 -5.62
N VAL A 594 -2.78 17.73 -6.35
CA VAL A 594 -1.76 16.74 -6.01
C VAL A 594 -0.70 16.81 -7.09
N THR A 595 0.55 17.00 -6.70
CA THR A 595 1.66 17.18 -7.63
C THR A 595 2.84 16.27 -7.30
N ALA A 596 3.48 15.73 -8.33
CA ALA A 596 4.77 15.06 -8.23
C ALA A 596 5.63 15.46 -9.42
N ARG A 597 6.85 15.90 -9.14
CA ARG A 597 7.89 16.17 -10.12
C ARG A 597 9.01 15.16 -9.92
N MET A 598 9.14 14.23 -10.85
CA MET A 598 10.14 13.19 -10.78
C MET A 598 11.52 13.71 -11.16
N ASP A 599 12.56 13.12 -10.59
CA ASP A 599 13.95 13.34 -10.99
C ASP A 599 14.33 12.49 -12.23
N GLU A 600 15.59 12.54 -12.63
CA GLU A 600 16.17 11.75 -13.75
C GLU A 600 15.49 12.05 -15.12
N GLY A 601 14.89 13.20 -15.27
CA GLY A 601 14.28 13.72 -16.48
C GLY A 601 14.70 15.15 -16.78
N ASP A 602 13.74 16.03 -17.13
CA ASP A 602 13.97 17.45 -17.32
C ASP A 602 14.23 18.13 -15.96
N GLU A 603 15.34 18.83 -15.83
CA GLU A 603 15.77 19.54 -14.61
C GLU A 603 15.05 20.91 -14.45
N THR A 604 14.34 21.39 -15.49
CA THR A 604 13.65 22.68 -15.43
C THR A 604 12.41 22.57 -14.53
N PRO A 605 12.26 23.42 -13.49
CA PRO A 605 11.08 23.37 -12.64
C PRO A 605 9.80 23.65 -13.43
N ASP A 606 8.72 22.92 -13.10
CA ASP A 606 7.37 23.28 -13.53
C ASP A 606 6.75 24.27 -12.54
N VAL A 607 5.67 24.92 -12.93
CA VAL A 607 4.95 25.88 -12.08
C VAL A 607 3.47 25.55 -12.03
N LEU A 608 2.96 25.29 -10.84
CA LEU A 608 1.52 25.13 -10.59
C LEU A 608 0.88 26.54 -10.48
N ARG A 609 0.16 26.99 -11.52
CA ARG A 609 -0.38 28.36 -11.57
C ARG A 609 -1.57 28.58 -10.64
N GLY A 610 -1.51 29.61 -9.83
CA GLY A 610 -2.58 30.02 -8.92
C GLY A 610 -2.10 30.28 -7.50
N THR A 611 -3.05 30.50 -6.60
CA THR A 611 -2.79 30.71 -5.16
C THR A 611 -3.26 29.49 -4.38
N TYR A 612 -2.33 28.85 -3.69
CA TYR A 612 -2.55 27.59 -2.99
C TYR A 612 -2.18 27.67 -1.52
N ILE A 613 -2.76 26.80 -0.72
CA ILE A 613 -2.32 26.54 0.66
C ILE A 613 -1.53 25.24 0.64
N ASP A 614 -0.28 25.32 1.08
CA ASP A 614 0.58 24.12 1.22
C ASP A 614 0.17 23.31 2.46
N LEU A 615 -0.41 22.13 2.24
CA LEU A 615 -0.85 21.25 3.33
C LEU A 615 0.31 20.44 3.95
N PHE A 616 1.49 20.49 3.35
CA PHE A 616 2.71 19.92 3.92
C PHE A 616 3.55 20.94 4.70
N ASP A 617 3.21 22.22 4.61
CA ASP A 617 3.83 23.27 5.43
C ASP A 617 3.29 23.28 6.86
N ASP A 618 4.18 23.45 7.84
CA ASP A 618 3.83 23.41 9.27
C ASP A 618 2.91 24.58 9.69
N ALA A 619 2.94 25.71 8.96
CA ALA A 619 2.08 26.88 9.14
C ALA A 619 0.94 26.94 8.10
N LEU A 620 0.76 25.90 7.29
CA LEU A 620 -0.24 25.90 6.21
C LEU A 620 -0.09 27.13 5.30
N ALA A 621 1.13 27.44 4.86
CA ALA A 621 1.48 28.66 4.17
C ALA A 621 0.69 28.85 2.87
N VAL A 622 0.37 30.11 2.55
CA VAL A 622 -0.17 30.50 1.25
C VAL A 622 1.01 30.68 0.27
N VAL A 623 0.93 30.03 -0.87
CA VAL A 623 1.96 30.07 -1.91
C VAL A 623 1.32 30.49 -3.23
N GLU A 624 1.88 31.51 -3.89
CA GLU A 624 1.50 31.91 -5.23
C GLU A 624 2.41 31.21 -6.24
N ASP A 625 1.81 30.59 -7.26
CA ASP A 625 2.51 29.91 -8.35
C ASP A 625 3.62 28.95 -7.84
N PRO A 626 3.29 27.89 -7.04
CA PRO A 626 4.30 26.99 -6.52
C PRO A 626 5.21 26.40 -7.60
N GLU A 627 6.52 26.44 -7.37
CA GLU A 627 7.51 25.78 -8.21
C GLU A 627 7.62 24.30 -7.88
N LEU A 628 7.48 23.43 -8.88
CA LEU A 628 7.64 22.00 -8.78
C LEU A 628 9.07 21.65 -9.22
N THR A 629 9.97 21.51 -8.23
CA THR A 629 11.37 21.15 -8.49
C THR A 629 11.55 19.64 -8.66
N PRO A 630 12.59 19.15 -9.36
CA PRO A 630 12.87 17.70 -9.45
C PRO A 630 12.88 17.01 -8.07
N ASP A 631 12.33 15.80 -7.98
CA ASP A 631 12.14 15.00 -6.75
C ASP A 631 11.20 15.65 -5.71
N SER A 632 10.33 16.59 -6.11
CA SER A 632 9.35 17.21 -5.22
C SER A 632 7.96 16.58 -5.35
N VAL A 633 7.23 16.60 -4.24
CA VAL A 633 5.81 16.22 -4.18
C VAL A 633 5.04 17.28 -3.40
N GLY A 634 3.75 17.47 -3.72
CA GLY A 634 2.93 18.47 -3.06
C GLY A 634 1.47 18.04 -2.90
N LEU A 635 0.88 18.50 -1.80
CA LEU A 635 -0.56 18.43 -1.53
C LEU A 635 -1.04 19.83 -1.21
N TRP A 636 -1.85 20.38 -2.09
CA TRP A 636 -2.26 21.77 -2.12
C TRP A 636 -3.76 21.92 -1.99
N TYR A 637 -4.22 22.99 -1.35
CA TYR A 637 -5.61 23.44 -1.40
C TYR A 637 -5.72 24.67 -2.29
N ASP A 638 -6.46 24.57 -3.39
CA ASP A 638 -6.66 25.66 -4.36
C ASP A 638 -7.64 26.67 -3.81
N THR A 639 -7.18 27.90 -3.55
CA THR A 639 -8.02 28.97 -3.03
C THR A 639 -9.06 29.48 -4.03
N ALA A 640 -8.84 29.27 -5.33
CA ALA A 640 -9.80 29.61 -6.37
C ALA A 640 -11.07 28.73 -6.33
N MET A 641 -10.97 27.55 -5.73
CA MET A 641 -12.10 26.62 -5.57
C MET A 641 -12.98 26.89 -4.35
N ILE A 642 -12.65 27.91 -3.55
CA ILE A 642 -13.48 28.32 -2.40
C ILE A 642 -14.80 28.90 -2.92
N ASP A 643 -15.92 28.36 -2.44
CA ASP A 643 -17.24 28.88 -2.75
C ASP A 643 -17.49 30.22 -2.07
N LYS A 644 -17.29 31.32 -2.82
CA LYS A 644 -17.46 32.70 -2.33
C LYS A 644 -18.94 33.08 -2.09
N SER A 645 -19.90 32.21 -2.36
CA SER A 645 -21.29 32.40 -1.93
C SER A 645 -21.47 32.14 -0.43
N GLU A 646 -20.62 31.33 0.17
CA GLU A 646 -20.57 31.10 1.59
C GLU A 646 -20.05 32.33 2.38
N GLU A 647 -20.28 32.40 3.66
CA GLU A 647 -19.76 33.47 4.53
C GLU A 647 -18.39 33.12 5.13
N ALA A 648 -18.12 31.83 5.33
CA ALA A 648 -16.86 31.32 5.86
C ALA A 648 -16.70 29.82 5.58
N PHE A 649 -15.45 29.37 5.53
CA PHE A 649 -15.10 27.98 5.31
C PHE A 649 -13.89 27.58 6.16
N LEU A 650 -13.91 26.38 6.75
CA LEU A 650 -12.76 25.78 7.43
C LEU A 650 -11.95 24.96 6.40
N ILE A 651 -10.77 25.44 6.05
CA ILE A 651 -9.92 24.83 5.01
C ILE A 651 -9.11 23.66 5.56
N ALA A 652 -8.37 23.89 6.66
CA ALA A 652 -7.51 22.89 7.27
C ALA A 652 -7.59 22.96 8.80
N LEU A 653 -7.44 21.80 9.45
CA LEU A 653 -7.42 21.68 10.91
C LEU A 653 -6.54 20.50 11.32
N SER A 654 -5.62 20.71 12.26
CA SER A 654 -4.86 19.63 12.88
C SER A 654 -5.71 18.88 13.91
N GLY A 655 -6.73 18.16 13.43
CA GLY A 655 -7.69 17.43 14.25
C GLY A 655 -9.00 17.12 13.54
N ARG A 656 -10.07 16.92 14.29
CA ARG A 656 -11.42 16.69 13.79
C ARG A 656 -12.33 17.85 14.16
N ALA A 657 -13.02 18.41 13.17
CA ALA A 657 -14.05 19.41 13.38
C ALA A 657 -15.43 18.75 13.50
N GLU A 658 -16.20 19.20 14.49
CA GLU A 658 -17.59 18.79 14.73
C GLU A 658 -18.47 20.03 14.93
N LYS A 659 -19.77 19.90 14.67
CA LYS A 659 -20.78 20.95 14.94
C LYS A 659 -20.41 22.29 14.27
N ILE A 660 -20.02 22.19 13.00
CA ILE A 660 -19.66 23.39 12.22
C ILE A 660 -20.93 24.20 11.93
N ALA A 661 -20.90 25.47 12.32
CA ALA A 661 -21.99 26.40 12.11
C ALA A 661 -21.47 27.72 11.54
N VAL A 662 -21.97 28.10 10.36
CA VAL A 662 -21.62 29.35 9.67
C VAL A 662 -22.84 30.29 9.74
N SER A 663 -22.58 31.56 10.03
CA SER A 663 -23.56 32.64 10.01
C SER A 663 -22.96 33.87 9.33
N GLN A 664 -23.77 34.90 9.07
CA GLN A 664 -23.30 36.17 8.47
C GLN A 664 -22.20 36.87 9.30
N ARG A 665 -21.95 36.47 10.53
CA ARG A 665 -21.04 37.18 11.45
C ARG A 665 -20.07 36.25 12.17
N SER A 666 -20.16 34.94 11.97
CA SER A 666 -19.28 34.01 12.69
C SER A 666 -19.22 32.63 12.06
N LEU A 667 -18.03 32.02 12.16
CA LEU A 667 -17.80 30.58 12.00
C LEU A 667 -17.57 29.96 13.38
N LYS A 668 -18.30 28.90 13.72
CA LYS A 668 -18.17 28.17 14.99
C LYS A 668 -18.00 26.69 14.72
N PHE A 669 -17.14 26.04 15.49
CA PHE A 669 -17.00 24.60 15.45
C PHE A 669 -16.43 24.04 16.76
N VAL A 670 -16.53 22.75 16.96
CA VAL A 670 -15.85 22.02 18.03
C VAL A 670 -14.66 21.29 17.42
N SER A 671 -13.48 21.58 17.93
CA SER A 671 -12.25 20.89 17.54
C SER A 671 -11.92 19.79 18.54
N ARG A 672 -11.52 18.62 18.05
CA ARG A 672 -10.96 17.52 18.82
C ARG A 672 -9.58 17.16 18.27
N SER A 673 -8.62 17.04 19.15
CA SER A 673 -7.22 16.73 18.80
C SER A 673 -6.55 15.98 19.95
N PRO A 674 -5.45 15.27 19.71
CA PRO A 674 -4.67 14.66 20.79
C PRO A 674 -4.25 15.67 21.86
N SER A 675 -3.97 15.18 23.08
CA SER A 675 -3.34 16.01 24.09
C SER A 675 -1.86 16.28 23.77
N GLU A 676 -1.28 17.26 24.45
CA GLU A 676 0.15 17.61 24.38
C GLU A 676 0.60 18.02 22.98
N MET A 677 -0.22 18.75 22.25
CA MET A 677 0.10 19.27 20.94
C MET A 677 -0.42 20.68 20.69
N THR A 678 0.08 21.32 19.64
CA THR A 678 -0.47 22.54 19.08
C THR A 678 -1.40 22.20 17.93
N VAL A 679 -2.61 22.70 17.97
CA VAL A 679 -3.58 22.61 16.87
C VAL A 679 -3.39 23.81 15.96
N ALA A 680 -3.26 23.58 14.66
CA ALA A 680 -3.26 24.60 13.63
C ALA A 680 -4.59 24.58 12.87
N ALA A 681 -5.08 25.74 12.51
CA ALA A 681 -6.28 25.90 11.69
C ALA A 681 -6.08 27.00 10.65
N ARG A 682 -6.53 26.75 9.43
CA ARG A 682 -6.66 27.76 8.38
C ARG A 682 -8.10 27.82 7.91
N ILE A 683 -8.64 29.03 7.86
CA ILE A 683 -10.03 29.33 7.47
C ILE A 683 -10.06 30.37 6.37
N TRP A 684 -11.11 30.34 5.55
CA TRP A 684 -11.48 31.44 4.69
C TRP A 684 -12.69 32.16 5.27
N THR A 685 -12.74 33.48 5.16
CA THR A 685 -13.87 34.30 5.59
C THR A 685 -14.10 35.44 4.60
N LYS A 686 -15.34 35.66 4.22
CA LYS A 686 -15.74 36.71 3.27
C LYS A 686 -15.35 38.14 3.73
N ARG A 687 -15.14 38.34 4.97
CA ARG A 687 -14.68 39.57 5.62
C ARG A 687 -13.56 39.26 6.59
N PRO A 688 -12.54 40.12 6.76
CA PRO A 688 -11.48 39.87 7.75
C PRO A 688 -12.02 39.58 9.14
N PRO A 689 -11.48 38.58 9.84
CA PRO A 689 -11.87 38.29 11.21
C PRO A 689 -11.61 39.48 12.14
N LYS A 690 -12.54 39.73 13.06
CA LYS A 690 -12.38 40.68 14.15
C LYS A 690 -11.78 40.05 15.41
N SER A 691 -12.09 38.78 15.64
CA SER A 691 -11.52 38.01 16.73
C SER A 691 -11.65 36.52 16.51
N VAL A 692 -10.67 35.76 17.03
CA VAL A 692 -10.72 34.32 17.17
C VAL A 692 -10.70 33.96 18.63
N LYS A 693 -11.72 33.24 19.11
CA LYS A 693 -11.85 32.83 20.52
C LYS A 693 -11.98 31.34 20.65
N VAL A 694 -11.29 30.78 21.65
CA VAL A 694 -11.44 29.38 22.02
C VAL A 694 -12.01 29.26 23.41
N THR A 695 -12.79 28.20 23.62
CA THR A 695 -13.36 27.89 24.97
C THR A 695 -13.01 26.44 25.28
N THR A 696 -12.29 26.25 26.40
CA THR A 696 -11.92 24.96 26.97
C THR A 696 -12.32 24.93 28.45
N GLY A 697 -13.03 23.89 28.87
CA GLY A 697 -13.45 23.77 30.28
C GLY A 697 -14.32 24.94 30.83
N GLY A 698 -14.91 25.76 29.93
CA GLY A 698 -15.68 26.96 30.28
C GLY A 698 -14.87 28.25 30.29
N GLU A 699 -13.56 28.21 30.22
CA GLU A 699 -12.68 29.37 30.09
C GLU A 699 -12.60 29.84 28.65
N VAL A 700 -12.80 31.13 28.41
CA VAL A 700 -12.71 31.76 27.06
C VAL A 700 -11.39 32.50 26.94
N ARG A 701 -10.66 32.24 25.84
CA ARG A 701 -9.40 32.94 25.51
C ARG A 701 -9.48 33.54 24.10
N ASP A 702 -8.97 34.76 23.95
CA ASP A 702 -8.72 35.35 22.64
C ASP A 702 -7.41 34.79 22.09
N LEU A 703 -7.41 34.44 20.80
CA LEU A 703 -6.22 33.95 20.08
C LEU A 703 -5.67 35.01 19.16
N PRO A 704 -4.35 35.16 19.04
CA PRO A 704 -3.76 35.84 17.89
C PRO A 704 -4.06 35.04 16.61
N PHE A 705 -4.21 35.74 15.50
CA PHE A 705 -4.37 35.16 14.18
C PHE A 705 -3.67 36.02 13.14
N GLU A 706 -3.26 35.38 12.04
CA GLU A 706 -2.65 36.03 10.89
C GLU A 706 -3.67 36.04 9.75
N TYR A 707 -4.00 37.21 9.22
CA TYR A 707 -4.89 37.36 8.07
C TYR A 707 -4.09 37.70 6.81
N GLU A 708 -4.28 36.94 5.76
CA GLU A 708 -3.63 37.13 4.46
C GLU A 708 -4.66 37.69 3.46
N PRO A 709 -4.54 38.99 3.09
CA PRO A 709 -5.55 39.65 2.26
C PRO A 709 -5.70 39.06 0.85
N ASP A 710 -4.59 38.56 0.27
CA ASP A 710 -4.56 38.09 -1.13
C ASP A 710 -5.34 36.76 -1.28
N SER A 711 -5.28 35.90 -0.29
CA SER A 711 -6.05 34.65 -0.24
C SER A 711 -7.37 34.75 0.53
N GLU A 712 -7.62 35.89 1.21
CA GLU A 712 -8.76 36.08 2.13
C GLU A 712 -8.80 35.00 3.24
N THR A 713 -7.65 34.43 3.63
CA THR A 713 -7.56 33.36 4.64
C THR A 713 -6.95 33.85 5.94
N SER A 714 -7.23 33.11 7.01
CA SER A 714 -6.64 33.37 8.32
C SER A 714 -6.06 32.08 8.91
N TYR A 715 -4.88 32.20 9.51
CA TYR A 715 -4.20 31.15 10.22
C TYR A 715 -4.17 31.46 11.73
N PHE A 716 -4.39 30.46 12.56
CA PHE A 716 -4.26 30.56 14.01
C PHE A 716 -3.94 29.19 14.65
N THR A 717 -3.34 29.26 15.84
CA THR A 717 -2.99 28.06 16.60
C THR A 717 -3.44 28.15 18.05
N TYR A 718 -3.62 26.98 18.68
CA TYR A 718 -3.92 26.87 20.10
C TYR A 718 -3.47 25.52 20.68
N PRO A 719 -3.15 25.44 21.98
CA PRO A 719 -2.76 24.19 22.62
C PRO A 719 -3.97 23.26 22.82
N SER A 720 -3.75 21.95 22.74
CA SER A 720 -4.72 20.91 23.05
C SER A 720 -4.30 20.10 24.28
N ASP A 721 -5.21 19.89 25.20
CA ASP A 721 -5.10 18.98 26.34
C ASP A 721 -5.88 17.67 26.13
N GLY A 722 -6.39 17.42 24.90
CA GLY A 722 -7.21 16.28 24.55
C GLY A 722 -8.70 16.47 24.84
N THR A 723 -9.10 17.60 25.44
CA THR A 723 -10.53 17.92 25.64
C THR A 723 -11.09 18.69 24.43
N PRO A 724 -12.40 18.57 24.15
CA PRO A 724 -13.01 19.32 23.04
C PRO A 724 -12.90 20.83 23.22
N VAL A 725 -12.40 21.52 22.20
CA VAL A 725 -12.24 22.98 22.15
C VAL A 725 -13.33 23.58 21.26
N LYS A 726 -14.14 24.53 21.84
CA LYS A 726 -15.08 25.30 21.03
C LYS A 726 -14.36 26.49 20.42
N VAL A 727 -14.35 26.58 19.10
CA VAL A 727 -13.76 27.70 18.34
C VAL A 727 -14.89 28.61 17.86
N ASN A 728 -14.70 29.93 18.01
CA ASN A 728 -15.60 30.96 17.49
C ASN A 728 -14.79 32.07 16.83
N VAL A 729 -14.94 32.18 15.51
CA VAL A 729 -14.35 33.25 14.70
C VAL A 729 -15.45 34.25 14.40
N ALA A 730 -15.27 35.50 14.80
CA ALA A 730 -16.19 36.61 14.50
C ALA A 730 -15.60 37.47 13.37
N PHE A 731 -16.40 37.83 12.35
CA PHE A 731 -16.01 38.64 11.18
C PHE A 731 -17.06 39.67 10.77
#